data_f76e3777d0ffbd7b1e910fd0fe751c82
#
_entry.id   f76e3777d0ffbd7b1e910fd0fe751c82
#
_cell.length_a   1.000
_cell.length_b   1.000
_cell.length_c   1.000
_cell.angle_alpha   90.00
_cell.angle_beta   90.00
_cell.angle_gamma   90.00
#
_symmetry.space_group_name_H-M   'P 1'
#
loop_
_entity.id
_entity.type
_entity.pdbx_description
1 polymer ?
#
loop_
_entity_poly.entity_id
_entity_poly.type
_entity_poly.pdbx_seq_one_letter_code
_entity_poly.pdbx_strand_id
1 'polypeptide(L)'
;MRQTIFIFCFFALMQPLFAEKKDWLIDGSSYKAEVNLSPDKKQVELTNGLLRRIFSLTPNGATIALDNLMTGQNELRAVRPEAVLVINGKEYPIGGLAGQPVHNFLTKDMLSDMQLCDSAFVLTDYEIDETKEHFPWKPNESWISNKYSWPAPGKRVTFTYKAPRKIADECKGLTVRIVYELYDGAPILSKWIKIENNGQKAVTLDSFKSEVLALVETAPKVHYGEPHEVRMMAQEPGHYTKDYRKKPVQTDAPRDYIDRFTQLFVVTDYAMGGDMEAMKDNPAVRWVFDHPEYEFTGIRYYGQYKPARLEVTPLLGPAEKIAVGESFTSCRTFEMLRDATDRERRGLAECRFWRMMAPWTQENPIFMHVRESSDQAVKQAIDQCAAIGFEMVIMTFSSGFQIENDSASYLQRMKALNSYAADKGIAIGGYSLLASRGAKPEEAAISHHTGRPAETRAEGSRFGISPCIASDWGDLYFKRLRNFFNTTGMNVFENDGSYPGDPCASIQHSGHEGYEDSQWKQWEKIRSFYQWCRANGIYLNVPDWYFLSGSNKTPMGYVETNWSLPRPYQEIIERQNIYDGTWQKTPSMGFMFVPLTQYHGGGAAATIEPLNEHLDHYETRLRNLFGAGVQACYRGPRLYDTDKTRELVKKWVNFYKRHRAILDSDIIHLRRPDGQDWDGIMHVNPKLKEKAFISIYNPLDKDIEKEIKIPLYYTGISNKAIVKEQGTNDREYTLERDYSISLKIQIPAKGYNWYIVESKATVPKS
;
A
#
# COMPACT_ATOMS: atom_id res chain seq x y z
N MET A 1 -82.06 -25.20 4.96
CA MET A 1 -81.15 -24.17 5.38
C MET A 1 -79.80 -24.83 5.73
N ARG A 2 -78.85 -24.78 4.85
CA ARG A 2 -77.46 -25.22 5.11
C ARG A 2 -76.64 -23.98 5.24
N GLN A 3 -76.06 -23.73 6.40
CA GLN A 3 -75.04 -22.66 6.64
C GLN A 3 -73.73 -23.19 6.24
N THR A 4 -73.09 -22.48 5.26
CA THR A 4 -71.74 -22.71 4.83
C THR A 4 -70.81 -21.74 5.60
N ILE A 5 -70.00 -22.29 6.46
CA ILE A 5 -68.96 -21.53 7.21
C ILE A 5 -67.71 -21.36 6.29
N PHE A 6 -67.38 -20.10 5.91
CA PHE A 6 -66.15 -19.75 5.26
C PHE A 6 -65.04 -19.54 6.32
N ILE A 7 -64.08 -20.43 6.36
CA ILE A 7 -62.88 -20.27 7.14
C ILE A 7 -61.89 -19.47 6.28
N PHE A 8 -61.64 -18.20 6.64
CA PHE A 8 -60.56 -17.41 6.08
C PHE A 8 -59.23 -17.82 6.77
N CYS A 9 -58.40 -18.60 6.08
CA CYS A 9 -57.03 -18.81 6.46
C CYS A 9 -56.20 -17.54 6.11
N PHE A 10 -55.84 -16.76 7.12
CA PHE A 10 -54.83 -15.71 7.00
C PHE A 10 -53.47 -16.37 6.87
N PHE A 11 -52.95 -16.53 5.64
CA PHE A 11 -51.55 -16.77 5.41
C PHE A 11 -50.80 -15.45 5.67
N ALA A 12 -50.28 -15.28 6.88
CA ALA A 12 -49.25 -14.27 7.13
C ALA A 12 -48.00 -14.67 6.38
N LEU A 13 -47.77 -14.06 5.22
CA LEU A 13 -46.48 -14.07 4.53
C LEU A 13 -45.48 -13.39 5.47
N MET A 14 -44.78 -14.17 6.27
CA MET A 14 -43.50 -13.73 6.84
C MET A 14 -42.53 -13.54 5.68
N GLN A 15 -42.47 -12.34 5.12
CA GLN A 15 -41.31 -11.92 4.36
C GLN A 15 -40.13 -11.91 5.34
N PRO A 16 -39.04 -12.63 5.07
CA PRO A 16 -37.84 -12.44 5.86
C PRO A 16 -37.46 -10.97 5.70
N LEU A 17 -37.40 -10.23 6.82
CA LEU A 17 -36.75 -8.93 6.86
C LEU A 17 -35.30 -9.20 6.53
N PHE A 18 -34.93 -9.14 5.26
CA PHE A 18 -33.55 -8.96 4.88
C PHE A 18 -33.15 -7.59 5.44
N ALA A 19 -32.38 -7.58 6.52
CA ALA A 19 -31.73 -6.36 6.98
C ALA A 19 -30.96 -5.80 5.78
N GLU A 20 -31.29 -4.59 5.37
CA GLU A 20 -30.63 -3.91 4.26
C GLU A 20 -29.13 -3.90 4.56
N LYS A 21 -28.34 -4.60 3.73
CA LYS A 21 -26.89 -4.68 3.93
C LYS A 21 -26.31 -3.29 3.79
N LYS A 22 -25.62 -2.82 4.81
CA LYS A 22 -24.96 -1.51 4.78
C LYS A 22 -23.83 -1.50 3.76
N ASP A 23 -23.52 -0.31 3.25
CA ASP A 23 -22.32 -0.10 2.44
C ASP A 23 -21.08 -0.61 3.20
N TRP A 24 -20.28 -1.46 2.55
CA TRP A 24 -19.13 -2.12 3.15
C TRP A 24 -18.02 -1.14 3.58
N LEU A 25 -17.92 0.03 2.93
CA LEU A 25 -17.00 1.10 3.33
C LEU A 25 -17.44 1.78 4.63
N ILE A 26 -18.74 1.79 4.92
CA ILE A 26 -19.29 2.31 6.18
C ILE A 26 -19.26 1.23 7.27
N ASP A 27 -19.80 0.04 6.96
CA ASP A 27 -19.85 -1.07 7.89
C ASP A 27 -19.73 -2.42 7.16
N GLY A 28 -18.53 -2.96 7.10
CA GLY A 28 -18.22 -4.26 6.48
C GLY A 28 -18.53 -5.47 7.38
N SER A 29 -19.01 -5.29 8.60
CA SER A 29 -19.09 -6.36 9.61
C SER A 29 -19.99 -7.54 9.25
N SER A 30 -21.01 -7.31 8.40
CA SER A 30 -21.93 -8.33 7.93
C SER A 30 -21.41 -9.19 6.77
N TYR A 31 -20.30 -8.80 6.16
CA TYR A 31 -19.72 -9.46 5.01
C TYR A 31 -18.66 -10.47 5.47
N LYS A 32 -19.06 -11.73 5.62
CA LYS A 32 -18.20 -12.81 6.12
C LYS A 32 -17.76 -13.73 4.99
N ALA A 33 -16.50 -14.12 5.02
CA ALA A 33 -15.95 -15.08 4.08
C ALA A 33 -16.48 -16.48 4.39
N GLU A 34 -16.98 -17.15 3.36
CA GLU A 34 -17.56 -18.48 3.40
C GLU A 34 -17.04 -19.32 2.24
N VAL A 35 -16.99 -20.62 2.44
CA VAL A 35 -16.65 -21.61 1.41
C VAL A 35 -17.81 -22.60 1.28
N ASN A 36 -18.41 -22.63 0.10
CA ASN A 36 -19.57 -23.45 -0.18
C ASN A 36 -19.26 -24.50 -1.26
N LEU A 37 -19.74 -25.72 -1.07
CA LEU A 37 -19.69 -26.75 -2.08
C LEU A 37 -21.00 -26.81 -2.86
N SER A 38 -20.91 -26.99 -4.18
CA SER A 38 -22.09 -27.27 -4.98
C SER A 38 -22.75 -28.59 -4.54
N PRO A 39 -24.07 -28.78 -4.75
CA PRO A 39 -24.76 -30.02 -4.33
C PRO A 39 -24.17 -31.29 -4.96
N ASP A 40 -23.63 -31.20 -6.17
CA ASP A 40 -22.98 -32.30 -6.88
C ASP A 40 -21.48 -32.45 -6.51
N LYS A 41 -20.97 -31.58 -5.65
CA LYS A 41 -19.57 -31.53 -5.17
C LYS A 41 -18.54 -31.33 -6.31
N LYS A 42 -18.94 -30.73 -7.42
CA LYS A 42 -18.06 -30.47 -8.55
C LYS A 42 -17.49 -29.05 -8.56
N GLN A 43 -17.98 -28.19 -7.68
CA GLN A 43 -17.55 -26.78 -7.60
C GLN A 43 -17.35 -26.37 -6.14
N VAL A 44 -16.37 -25.50 -5.95
CA VAL A 44 -16.15 -24.75 -4.71
C VAL A 44 -16.43 -23.28 -4.99
N GLU A 45 -17.27 -22.68 -4.17
CA GLU A 45 -17.52 -21.25 -4.13
C GLU A 45 -16.84 -20.63 -2.93
N LEU A 46 -16.03 -19.60 -3.15
CA LEU A 46 -15.42 -18.76 -2.13
C LEU A 46 -16.04 -17.36 -2.23
N THR A 47 -16.79 -16.94 -1.22
CA THR A 47 -17.57 -15.68 -1.23
C THR A 47 -17.60 -15.02 0.13
N ASN A 48 -17.73 -13.69 0.14
CA ASN A 48 -18.05 -12.92 1.35
C ASN A 48 -19.27 -12.00 1.17
N GLY A 49 -20.02 -12.19 0.08
CA GLY A 49 -21.16 -11.36 -0.25
C GLY A 49 -20.85 -10.04 -0.95
N LEU A 50 -19.54 -9.70 -1.15
CA LEU A 50 -19.06 -8.59 -1.97
C LEU A 50 -18.39 -9.10 -3.23
N LEU A 51 -17.62 -10.16 -3.09
CA LEU A 51 -16.90 -10.88 -4.12
C LEU A 51 -17.26 -12.35 -4.07
N ARG A 52 -17.31 -13.02 -5.23
CA ARG A 52 -17.48 -14.46 -5.34
C ARG A 52 -16.53 -15.00 -6.41
N ARG A 53 -15.72 -16.02 -6.06
CA ARG A 53 -14.90 -16.78 -6.99
C ARG A 53 -15.34 -18.24 -6.97
N ILE A 54 -15.67 -18.81 -8.14
CA ILE A 54 -16.13 -20.19 -8.28
C ILE A 54 -15.06 -20.99 -8.99
N PHE A 55 -14.72 -22.12 -8.39
CA PHE A 55 -13.76 -23.07 -8.93
C PHE A 55 -14.47 -24.35 -9.36
N SER A 56 -14.19 -24.80 -10.58
CA SER A 56 -14.49 -26.18 -11.00
C SER A 56 -13.51 -27.13 -10.33
N LEU A 57 -13.97 -28.30 -9.89
CA LEU A 57 -13.12 -29.37 -9.40
C LEU A 57 -12.94 -30.48 -10.44
N THR A 58 -13.83 -30.54 -11.44
CA THR A 58 -13.83 -31.56 -12.50
C THR A 58 -14.11 -30.91 -13.86
N PRO A 59 -13.43 -31.29 -14.94
CA PRO A 59 -12.40 -32.35 -15.05
C PRO A 59 -11.05 -31.94 -14.47
N ASN A 60 -10.84 -30.65 -14.14
CA ASN A 60 -9.67 -30.14 -13.45
C ASN A 60 -10.03 -28.90 -12.59
N GLY A 61 -9.15 -28.55 -11.65
CA GLY A 61 -9.27 -27.34 -10.86
C GLY A 61 -9.08 -26.09 -11.74
N ALA A 62 -10.10 -25.22 -11.79
CA ALA A 62 -10.06 -24.00 -12.58
C ALA A 62 -11.05 -22.96 -12.07
N THR A 63 -10.66 -21.69 -12.07
CA THR A 63 -11.57 -20.56 -11.86
C THR A 63 -12.53 -20.46 -13.06
N ILE A 64 -13.82 -20.57 -12.79
CA ILE A 64 -14.89 -20.51 -13.80
C ILE A 64 -15.80 -19.31 -13.67
N ALA A 65 -15.73 -18.58 -12.56
CA ALA A 65 -16.40 -17.31 -12.34
C ALA A 65 -15.60 -16.44 -11.34
N LEU A 66 -15.61 -15.16 -11.59
CA LEU A 66 -15.17 -14.11 -10.68
C LEU A 66 -16.23 -13.01 -10.72
N ASP A 67 -17.09 -13.00 -9.73
CA ASP A 67 -18.27 -12.13 -9.71
C ASP A 67 -18.06 -10.96 -8.76
N ASN A 68 -18.31 -9.78 -9.25
CA ASN A 68 -18.48 -8.57 -8.46
C ASN A 68 -19.93 -8.47 -7.98
N LEU A 69 -20.19 -8.93 -6.77
CA LEU A 69 -21.54 -8.97 -6.23
C LEU A 69 -22.08 -7.58 -5.87
N MET A 70 -21.23 -6.56 -5.82
CA MET A 70 -21.62 -5.18 -5.57
C MET A 70 -22.21 -4.53 -6.82
N THR A 71 -21.73 -4.92 -8.02
CA THR A 71 -22.20 -4.40 -9.32
C THR A 71 -23.08 -5.41 -10.06
N GLY A 72 -23.06 -6.68 -9.66
CA GLY A 72 -23.74 -7.77 -10.33
C GLY A 72 -23.07 -8.27 -11.61
N GLN A 73 -21.78 -7.93 -11.82
CA GLN A 73 -21.02 -8.29 -13.01
C GLN A 73 -20.16 -9.53 -12.79
N ASN A 74 -20.03 -10.38 -13.81
CA ASN A 74 -18.99 -11.40 -13.89
C ASN A 74 -17.79 -10.82 -14.63
N GLU A 75 -16.60 -10.92 -14.04
CA GLU A 75 -15.38 -10.33 -14.59
C GLU A 75 -14.64 -11.24 -15.59
N LEU A 76 -15.03 -12.54 -15.70
CA LEU A 76 -14.36 -13.49 -16.57
C LEU A 76 -15.08 -13.68 -17.89
N ARG A 77 -14.31 -13.72 -18.97
CA ARG A 77 -14.76 -14.11 -20.33
C ARG A 77 -14.18 -15.44 -20.81
N ALA A 78 -13.19 -15.98 -20.14
CA ALA A 78 -12.57 -17.24 -20.49
C ALA A 78 -11.89 -17.90 -19.27
N VAL A 79 -11.85 -19.23 -19.28
CA VAL A 79 -11.10 -20.01 -18.29
C VAL A 79 -9.63 -20.03 -18.66
N ARG A 80 -8.76 -19.83 -17.68
CA ARG A 80 -7.31 -19.91 -17.82
C ARG A 80 -6.75 -20.86 -16.74
N PRO A 81 -5.48 -21.30 -16.87
CA PRO A 81 -4.82 -22.03 -15.79
C PRO A 81 -4.79 -21.19 -14.50
N GLU A 82 -4.88 -21.86 -13.36
CA GLU A 82 -4.74 -21.19 -12.05
C GLU A 82 -3.35 -20.57 -11.85
N ALA A 83 -2.34 -21.16 -12.46
CA ALA A 83 -0.99 -20.65 -12.50
C ALA A 83 -0.27 -21.24 -13.73
N VAL A 84 0.89 -20.66 -14.05
CA VAL A 84 1.79 -21.21 -15.08
C VAL A 84 3.19 -21.27 -14.49
N LEU A 85 3.86 -22.40 -14.60
CA LEU A 85 5.24 -22.57 -14.17
C LEU A 85 6.12 -22.85 -15.39
N VAL A 86 7.29 -22.23 -15.45
CA VAL A 86 8.35 -22.61 -16.39
C VAL A 86 9.41 -23.38 -15.58
N ILE A 87 9.55 -24.66 -15.86
CA ILE A 87 10.46 -25.55 -15.14
C ILE A 87 11.43 -26.18 -16.15
N ASN A 88 12.73 -26.00 -15.92
CA ASN A 88 13.80 -26.48 -16.81
C ASN A 88 13.55 -26.06 -18.28
N GLY A 89 13.18 -24.80 -18.50
CA GLY A 89 12.91 -24.20 -19.81
C GLY A 89 11.58 -24.62 -20.47
N LYS A 90 10.71 -25.37 -19.78
CA LYS A 90 9.42 -25.81 -20.31
C LYS A 90 8.24 -25.31 -19.50
N GLU A 91 7.22 -24.80 -20.20
CA GLU A 91 5.99 -24.27 -19.59
C GLU A 91 5.02 -25.39 -19.20
N TYR A 92 4.45 -25.27 -18.00
CA TYR A 92 3.46 -26.19 -17.43
C TYR A 92 2.28 -25.41 -16.84
N PRO A 93 1.08 -25.55 -17.40
CA PRO A 93 -0.15 -25.03 -16.78
C PRO A 93 -0.48 -25.78 -15.48
N ILE A 94 -0.96 -25.06 -14.49
CA ILE A 94 -1.50 -25.64 -13.26
C ILE A 94 -3.01 -25.50 -13.27
N GLY A 95 -3.71 -26.62 -13.27
CA GLY A 95 -5.17 -26.58 -13.45
C GLY A 95 -5.58 -26.01 -14.82
N GLY A 96 -6.75 -25.39 -14.85
CA GLY A 96 -7.30 -24.85 -16.08
C GLY A 96 -8.05 -25.90 -16.93
N LEU A 97 -8.80 -25.41 -17.92
CA LEU A 97 -9.59 -26.21 -18.83
C LEU A 97 -9.30 -25.80 -20.28
N ALA A 98 -9.45 -26.73 -21.21
CA ALA A 98 -9.22 -26.54 -22.63
C ALA A 98 -10.51 -26.77 -23.47
N GLY A 99 -10.51 -26.34 -24.72
CA GLY A 99 -11.59 -26.61 -25.69
C GLY A 99 -12.65 -25.49 -25.76
N GLN A 100 -12.49 -24.38 -25.08
CA GLN A 100 -13.41 -23.24 -25.18
C GLN A 100 -13.14 -22.42 -26.43
N PRO A 101 -14.19 -21.89 -27.09
CA PRO A 101 -14.06 -20.85 -28.08
C PRO A 101 -13.51 -19.56 -27.46
N VAL A 102 -12.74 -18.81 -28.25
CA VAL A 102 -12.19 -17.53 -27.76
C VAL A 102 -13.19 -16.41 -28.08
N HIS A 103 -14.02 -16.05 -27.09
CA HIS A 103 -15.01 -14.98 -27.18
C HIS A 103 -14.86 -13.97 -26.04
N ASN A 104 -15.63 -12.88 -26.12
CA ASN A 104 -15.75 -11.87 -25.06
C ASN A 104 -16.76 -12.24 -23.97
N PHE A 105 -17.15 -13.48 -23.90
CA PHE A 105 -18.13 -13.98 -22.93
C PHE A 105 -17.89 -15.46 -22.66
N LEU A 106 -18.37 -15.92 -21.54
CA LEU A 106 -18.31 -17.31 -21.10
C LEU A 106 -19.71 -17.77 -20.73
N THR A 107 -20.22 -18.80 -21.42
CA THR A 107 -21.54 -19.39 -21.15
C THR A 107 -21.42 -20.70 -20.39
N LYS A 108 -22.52 -21.12 -19.76
CA LYS A 108 -22.59 -22.42 -19.06
C LYS A 108 -22.38 -23.60 -20.01
N ASP A 109 -22.85 -23.51 -21.25
CA ASP A 109 -22.67 -24.55 -22.26
C ASP A 109 -21.19 -24.69 -22.62
N MET A 110 -20.49 -23.58 -22.83
CA MET A 110 -19.03 -23.59 -23.04
C MET A 110 -18.29 -24.28 -21.92
N LEU A 111 -18.68 -24.01 -20.65
CA LEU A 111 -18.07 -24.66 -19.48
C LEU A 111 -18.30 -26.18 -19.48
N SER A 112 -19.48 -26.64 -19.89
CA SER A 112 -19.80 -28.07 -19.92
C SER A 112 -19.02 -28.87 -20.96
N ASP A 113 -18.59 -28.20 -22.02
CA ASP A 113 -17.84 -28.80 -23.15
C ASP A 113 -16.32 -28.80 -22.95
N MET A 114 -15.83 -28.09 -21.90
CA MET A 114 -14.39 -27.99 -21.62
C MET A 114 -13.81 -29.30 -21.08
N GLN A 115 -12.56 -29.55 -21.43
CA GLN A 115 -11.85 -30.77 -21.13
C GLN A 115 -10.56 -30.52 -20.36
N LEU A 116 -10.00 -31.60 -19.81
CA LEU A 116 -8.68 -31.60 -19.23
C LEU A 116 -7.60 -31.28 -20.28
N CYS A 117 -6.69 -30.38 -19.98
CA CYS A 117 -5.48 -30.17 -20.75
C CYS A 117 -4.44 -31.26 -20.40
N ASP A 118 -4.00 -32.06 -21.36
CA ASP A 118 -3.08 -33.19 -21.13
C ASP A 118 -1.73 -32.80 -20.55
N SER A 119 -1.28 -31.56 -20.76
CA SER A 119 -0.01 -31.05 -20.24
C SER A 119 -0.14 -30.33 -18.88
N ALA A 120 -1.35 -30.10 -18.38
CA ALA A 120 -1.59 -29.39 -17.15
C ALA A 120 -1.42 -30.30 -15.92
N PHE A 121 -0.95 -29.72 -14.84
CA PHE A 121 -1.04 -30.34 -13.52
C PHE A 121 -2.52 -30.54 -13.14
N VAL A 122 -2.83 -31.67 -12.52
CA VAL A 122 -4.20 -32.12 -12.27
C VAL A 122 -4.54 -31.95 -10.79
N LEU A 123 -5.70 -31.37 -10.52
CA LEU A 123 -6.24 -31.25 -9.18
C LEU A 123 -6.45 -32.63 -8.55
N THR A 124 -5.94 -32.83 -7.37
CA THR A 124 -6.06 -34.10 -6.62
C THR A 124 -6.75 -33.96 -5.29
N ASP A 125 -6.70 -32.76 -4.70
CA ASP A 125 -7.27 -32.53 -3.38
C ASP A 125 -7.48 -31.02 -3.14
N TYR A 126 -8.30 -30.68 -2.15
CA TYR A 126 -8.44 -29.32 -1.62
C TYR A 126 -8.68 -29.32 -0.12
N GLU A 127 -8.23 -28.27 0.54
CA GLU A 127 -8.38 -28.04 1.98
C GLU A 127 -9.03 -26.67 2.25
N ILE A 128 -9.83 -26.60 3.31
CA ILE A 128 -10.48 -25.36 3.77
C ILE A 128 -9.98 -25.06 5.18
N ASP A 129 -9.56 -23.82 5.43
CA ASP A 129 -9.01 -23.37 6.70
C ASP A 129 -9.36 -21.88 6.95
N GLU A 130 -8.96 -21.34 8.09
CA GLU A 130 -8.98 -19.90 8.36
C GLU A 130 -7.73 -19.23 7.78
N THR A 131 -7.78 -17.91 7.61
CA THR A 131 -6.60 -17.12 7.21
C THR A 131 -5.50 -17.21 8.27
N LYS A 132 -4.23 -17.11 7.84
CA LYS A 132 -3.06 -17.20 8.73
C LYS A 132 -2.14 -16.00 8.51
N GLU A 133 -1.50 -15.56 9.59
CA GLU A 133 -0.52 -14.48 9.48
C GLU A 133 0.62 -14.83 8.50
N HIS A 134 1.02 -13.86 7.72
CA HIS A 134 2.09 -14.04 6.74
C HIS A 134 3.47 -14.00 7.39
N PHE A 135 3.59 -13.18 8.42
CA PHE A 135 4.76 -13.07 9.29
C PHE A 135 4.33 -12.46 10.64
N PRO A 136 5.08 -12.72 11.72
CA PRO A 136 4.78 -12.16 13.03
C PRO A 136 4.93 -10.63 13.02
N TRP A 137 3.96 -9.93 13.63
CA TRP A 137 4.04 -8.49 13.86
C TRP A 137 3.79 -8.16 15.33
N LYS A 138 4.71 -7.40 15.91
CA LYS A 138 4.61 -6.87 17.27
C LYS A 138 4.34 -5.36 17.20
N PRO A 139 3.06 -4.92 17.28
CA PRO A 139 2.70 -3.51 17.15
C PRO A 139 3.14 -2.67 18.34
N ASN A 140 3.37 -1.39 18.11
CA ASN A 140 3.34 -0.39 19.17
C ASN A 140 1.92 0.18 19.26
N GLU A 141 1.15 -0.31 20.22
CA GLU A 141 -0.25 0.02 20.41
C GLU A 141 -0.50 1.53 20.67
N SER A 142 0.50 2.26 21.18
CA SER A 142 0.37 3.70 21.46
C SER A 142 0.38 4.56 20.19
N TRP A 143 0.84 4.00 19.07
CA TRP A 143 0.92 4.70 17.79
C TRP A 143 -0.24 4.35 16.84
N ILE A 144 -1.14 3.45 17.26
CA ILE A 144 -2.26 2.97 16.44
C ILE A 144 -3.58 3.44 17.04
N SER A 145 -4.28 4.29 16.32
CA SER A 145 -5.60 4.80 16.74
C SER A 145 -6.75 3.92 16.28
N ASN A 146 -6.62 3.33 15.09
CA ASN A 146 -7.64 2.48 14.47
C ASN A 146 -7.07 1.08 14.27
N LYS A 147 -7.49 0.12 15.10
CA LYS A 147 -6.95 -1.23 15.07
C LYS A 147 -7.61 -2.08 13.99
N TYR A 148 -6.77 -2.78 13.25
CA TYR A 148 -7.15 -3.86 12.36
C TYR A 148 -6.54 -5.17 12.86
N SER A 149 -7.29 -6.26 12.70
CA SER A 149 -6.80 -7.59 13.09
C SER A 149 -5.65 -8.04 12.22
N TRP A 150 -4.67 -8.70 12.81
CA TRP A 150 -3.61 -9.40 12.10
C TRP A 150 -3.50 -10.83 12.64
N PRO A 151 -3.66 -11.87 11.78
CA PRO A 151 -4.07 -11.76 10.37
C PRO A 151 -5.46 -11.15 10.22
N ALA A 152 -5.76 -10.60 9.03
CA ALA A 152 -7.12 -10.22 8.69
C ALA A 152 -8.00 -11.48 8.67
N PRO A 153 -9.17 -11.47 9.34
CA PRO A 153 -10.04 -12.65 9.39
C PRO A 153 -10.63 -12.99 8.02
N GLY A 154 -10.87 -14.26 7.76
CA GLY A 154 -11.41 -14.74 6.50
C GLY A 154 -11.27 -16.25 6.35
N LYS A 155 -11.47 -16.73 5.13
CA LYS A 155 -11.36 -18.16 4.78
C LYS A 155 -10.23 -18.41 3.80
N ARG A 156 -9.60 -19.55 3.95
CA ARG A 156 -8.55 -20.08 3.08
C ARG A 156 -9.03 -21.32 2.36
N VAL A 157 -8.73 -21.43 1.06
CA VAL A 157 -8.86 -22.64 0.28
C VAL A 157 -7.51 -22.95 -0.36
N THR A 158 -7.04 -24.17 -0.20
CA THR A 158 -5.79 -24.67 -0.80
C THR A 158 -6.12 -25.79 -1.76
N PHE A 159 -5.83 -25.61 -3.04
CA PHE A 159 -5.96 -26.63 -4.06
C PHE A 159 -4.61 -27.32 -4.30
N THR A 160 -4.57 -28.65 -4.27
CA THR A 160 -3.38 -29.46 -4.48
C THR A 160 -3.40 -30.11 -5.84
N TYR A 161 -2.37 -29.81 -6.66
CA TYR A 161 -2.19 -30.34 -8.01
C TYR A 161 -0.96 -31.22 -8.07
N LYS A 162 -1.07 -32.29 -8.86
CA LYS A 162 0.05 -33.21 -9.14
C LYS A 162 0.34 -33.28 -10.63
N ALA A 163 1.56 -33.63 -10.93
CA ALA A 163 2.05 -33.81 -12.29
C ALA A 163 1.22 -34.84 -13.06
N PRO A 164 0.83 -34.56 -14.34
CA PRO A 164 0.10 -35.52 -15.15
C PRO A 164 0.98 -36.71 -15.52
N ARG A 165 0.36 -37.85 -15.90
CA ARG A 165 1.10 -39.11 -16.18
C ARG A 165 2.13 -38.96 -17.32
N LYS A 166 1.87 -38.09 -18.30
CA LYS A 166 2.72 -37.87 -19.49
C LYS A 166 3.68 -36.69 -19.35
N ILE A 167 4.05 -36.30 -18.15
CA ILE A 167 5.02 -35.23 -17.92
C ILE A 167 6.46 -35.72 -18.00
N ALA A 168 7.41 -34.80 -18.17
CA ALA A 168 8.84 -35.08 -18.08
C ALA A 168 9.21 -35.72 -16.73
N ASP A 169 10.17 -36.66 -16.73
CA ASP A 169 10.49 -37.45 -15.54
C ASP A 169 10.94 -36.61 -14.34
N GLU A 170 11.64 -35.50 -14.58
CA GLU A 170 12.08 -34.58 -13.55
C GLU A 170 10.93 -33.88 -12.83
N CYS A 171 9.79 -33.68 -13.47
CA CYS A 171 8.59 -33.07 -12.88
C CYS A 171 7.69 -34.09 -12.16
N LYS A 172 7.94 -35.38 -12.35
CA LYS A 172 7.23 -36.43 -11.59
C LYS A 172 7.57 -36.32 -10.10
N GLY A 173 6.56 -36.19 -9.27
CA GLY A 173 6.75 -36.00 -7.83
C GLY A 173 6.70 -34.56 -7.36
N LEU A 174 6.57 -33.58 -8.27
CA LEU A 174 6.23 -32.22 -7.88
C LEU A 174 4.78 -32.18 -7.41
N THR A 175 4.59 -31.50 -6.29
CA THR A 175 3.27 -31.14 -5.78
C THR A 175 3.16 -29.61 -5.82
N VAL A 176 2.13 -29.09 -6.48
CA VAL A 176 1.87 -27.64 -6.56
C VAL A 176 0.60 -27.35 -5.78
N ARG A 177 0.68 -26.42 -4.83
CA ARG A 177 -0.50 -25.89 -4.13
C ARG A 177 -0.78 -24.47 -4.55
N ILE A 178 -2.02 -24.20 -4.91
CA ILE A 178 -2.54 -22.87 -5.14
C ILE A 178 -3.39 -22.51 -3.92
N VAL A 179 -3.00 -21.45 -3.23
CA VAL A 179 -3.66 -21.00 -2.00
C VAL A 179 -4.41 -19.72 -2.26
N TYR A 180 -5.65 -19.68 -1.83
CA TYR A 180 -6.52 -18.49 -1.86
C TYR A 180 -6.94 -18.13 -0.45
N GLU A 181 -6.96 -16.83 -0.14
CA GLU A 181 -7.57 -16.28 1.06
C GLU A 181 -8.55 -15.18 0.68
N LEU A 182 -9.79 -15.28 1.14
CA LEU A 182 -10.81 -14.22 1.02
C LEU A 182 -11.06 -13.64 2.40
N TYR A 183 -11.04 -12.31 2.48
CA TYR A 183 -11.09 -11.61 3.76
C TYR A 183 -12.50 -11.10 4.10
N ASP A 184 -12.81 -11.06 5.40
CA ASP A 184 -14.05 -10.51 5.92
C ASP A 184 -14.13 -8.99 5.71
N GLY A 185 -15.31 -8.49 5.39
CA GLY A 185 -15.62 -7.06 5.42
C GLY A 185 -15.14 -6.22 4.24
N ALA A 186 -14.45 -6.82 3.27
CA ALA A 186 -13.97 -6.13 2.07
C ALA A 186 -13.86 -7.09 0.88
N PRO A 187 -14.01 -6.61 -0.36
CA PRO A 187 -13.91 -7.46 -1.57
C PRO A 187 -12.45 -7.76 -1.94
N ILE A 188 -11.69 -8.30 -0.98
CA ILE A 188 -10.25 -8.53 -1.09
C ILE A 188 -9.97 -10.03 -1.02
N LEU A 189 -9.19 -10.50 -1.99
CA LEU A 189 -8.70 -11.87 -2.10
C LEU A 189 -7.19 -11.85 -2.26
N SER A 190 -6.49 -12.84 -1.70
CA SER A 190 -5.08 -13.08 -1.99
C SER A 190 -4.83 -14.47 -2.55
N LYS A 191 -3.75 -14.60 -3.32
CA LYS A 191 -3.36 -15.83 -4.00
C LYS A 191 -1.85 -15.99 -4.06
N TRP A 192 -1.36 -17.22 -3.87
CA TRP A 192 0.06 -17.57 -4.08
C TRP A 192 0.24 -19.04 -4.40
N ILE A 193 1.43 -19.37 -4.87
CA ILE A 193 1.83 -20.73 -5.25
C ILE A 193 2.81 -21.28 -4.21
N LYS A 194 2.66 -22.55 -3.88
CA LYS A 194 3.66 -23.33 -3.15
C LYS A 194 4.00 -24.57 -3.96
N ILE A 195 5.30 -24.80 -4.19
CA ILE A 195 5.81 -25.97 -4.93
C ILE A 195 6.64 -26.81 -3.95
N GLU A 196 6.39 -28.11 -3.90
CA GLU A 196 7.16 -29.07 -3.12
C GLU A 196 7.76 -30.10 -4.06
N ASN A 197 9.06 -30.30 -3.98
CA ASN A 197 9.76 -31.30 -4.78
C ASN A 197 9.92 -32.60 -3.99
N ASN A 198 8.95 -33.49 -4.12
CA ASN A 198 8.98 -34.87 -3.59
C ASN A 198 9.46 -35.88 -4.63
N GLY A 199 10.10 -35.42 -5.72
CA GLY A 199 10.61 -36.23 -6.81
C GLY A 199 11.98 -36.86 -6.48
N GLN A 200 12.70 -37.24 -7.56
CA GLN A 200 14.02 -37.85 -7.44
C GLN A 200 15.17 -36.98 -7.92
N LYS A 201 14.85 -35.84 -8.54
CA LYS A 201 15.81 -34.87 -9.11
C LYS A 201 15.45 -33.45 -8.68
N ALA A 202 16.46 -32.62 -8.55
CA ALA A 202 16.26 -31.18 -8.45
C ALA A 202 15.69 -30.64 -9.74
N VAL A 203 14.88 -29.58 -9.63
CA VAL A 203 14.33 -28.85 -10.78
C VAL A 203 14.65 -27.36 -10.62
N THR A 204 14.76 -26.65 -11.74
CA THR A 204 14.87 -25.18 -11.73
C THR A 204 13.53 -24.59 -12.12
N LEU A 205 12.95 -23.78 -11.25
CA LEU A 205 11.81 -22.93 -11.54
C LEU A 205 12.33 -21.65 -12.21
N ASP A 206 12.32 -21.62 -13.52
CA ASP A 206 12.86 -20.47 -14.28
C ASP A 206 12.00 -19.22 -14.09
N SER A 207 10.68 -19.38 -14.19
CA SER A 207 9.70 -18.31 -13.95
C SER A 207 8.33 -18.88 -13.58
N PHE A 208 7.43 -18.01 -13.12
CA PHE A 208 6.04 -18.39 -12.86
C PHE A 208 5.08 -17.24 -13.15
N LYS A 209 3.81 -17.59 -13.43
CA LYS A 209 2.67 -16.67 -13.35
C LYS A 209 1.80 -17.12 -12.20
N SER A 210 1.69 -16.30 -11.15
CA SER A 210 0.87 -16.62 -9.98
C SER A 210 -0.60 -16.36 -10.20
N GLU A 211 -0.96 -15.48 -11.15
CA GLU A 211 -2.33 -15.23 -11.58
C GLU A 211 -2.40 -15.10 -13.10
N VAL A 212 -3.46 -15.65 -13.68
CA VAL A 212 -3.78 -15.52 -15.10
C VAL A 212 -5.31 -15.41 -15.22
N LEU A 213 -5.82 -14.22 -15.52
CA LEU A 213 -7.26 -13.97 -15.67
C LEU A 213 -7.58 -13.37 -17.04
N ALA A 214 -8.46 -14.02 -17.79
CA ALA A 214 -9.03 -13.45 -19.01
C ALA A 214 -10.28 -12.64 -18.63
N LEU A 215 -10.15 -11.33 -18.55
CA LEU A 215 -11.17 -10.43 -18.03
C LEU A 215 -12.07 -9.88 -19.14
N VAL A 216 -13.30 -9.53 -18.77
CA VAL A 216 -14.27 -8.87 -19.67
C VAL A 216 -13.88 -7.43 -19.95
N GLU A 217 -13.05 -6.83 -19.10
CA GLU A 217 -12.55 -5.49 -19.34
C GLU A 217 -11.83 -5.43 -20.68
N THR A 218 -12.15 -4.40 -21.44
CA THR A 218 -11.33 -4.02 -22.58
C THR A 218 -9.94 -3.65 -22.06
N ALA A 219 -8.90 -4.03 -22.81
CA ALA A 219 -7.56 -3.58 -22.46
C ALA A 219 -7.60 -2.07 -22.19
N PRO A 220 -7.00 -1.64 -21.11
CA PRO A 220 -6.99 -0.23 -20.75
C PRO A 220 -6.49 0.57 -21.94
N LYS A 221 -7.14 1.69 -22.23
CA LYS A 221 -6.69 2.59 -23.29
C LYS A 221 -5.26 2.96 -23.02
N VAL A 222 -4.36 2.57 -23.88
CA VAL A 222 -3.01 3.08 -23.88
C VAL A 222 -3.10 4.53 -24.33
N HIS A 223 -3.06 5.46 -23.40
CA HIS A 223 -2.98 6.87 -23.71
C HIS A 223 -1.52 7.25 -23.96
N TYR A 224 -1.16 7.38 -25.20
CA TYR A 224 0.12 7.95 -25.57
C TYR A 224 0.17 9.42 -25.15
N GLY A 225 1.12 9.77 -24.29
CA GLY A 225 1.57 11.14 -24.13
C GLY A 225 0.88 11.99 -23.08
N GLU A 226 -0.04 11.49 -22.27
CA GLU A 226 -0.55 12.27 -21.14
C GLU A 226 0.19 11.92 -19.85
N PRO A 227 0.72 12.92 -19.13
CA PRO A 227 1.28 12.74 -17.80
C PRO A 227 0.13 12.53 -16.82
N HIS A 228 -0.30 11.29 -16.61
CA HIS A 228 -1.28 11.00 -15.60
C HIS A 228 -0.66 11.00 -14.23
N GLU A 229 -1.35 11.71 -13.35
CA GLU A 229 -1.05 11.88 -11.95
C GLU A 229 0.42 12.15 -11.69
N VAL A 230 0.66 13.35 -11.26
CA VAL A 230 1.95 13.83 -10.82
C VAL A 230 2.66 12.69 -10.11
N ARG A 231 3.60 12.14 -10.78
CA ARG A 231 4.49 11.12 -10.26
C ARG A 231 5.35 11.83 -9.28
N MET A 232 4.95 11.76 -8.03
CA MET A 232 5.54 12.58 -6.98
C MET A 232 7.03 12.41 -6.80
N MET A 233 7.63 11.37 -7.39
CA MET A 233 9.07 11.14 -7.33
C MET A 233 9.84 11.24 -8.64
N ALA A 234 9.21 11.10 -9.78
CA ALA A 234 9.97 10.91 -11.02
C ALA A 234 9.96 12.11 -11.96
N GLN A 235 9.24 13.13 -11.65
CA GLN A 235 9.12 14.28 -12.54
C GLN A 235 9.59 15.58 -11.94
N GLU A 236 10.03 15.52 -10.70
CA GLU A 236 10.68 16.70 -10.22
C GLU A 236 12.05 16.78 -10.88
N PRO A 237 12.30 17.84 -11.65
CA PRO A 237 13.63 18.05 -12.17
C PRO A 237 14.55 18.08 -10.96
N GLY A 238 15.53 17.19 -10.97
CA GLY A 238 16.43 17.02 -9.86
C GLY A 238 16.83 18.35 -9.29
N HIS A 239 16.77 18.39 -8.01
CA HIS A 239 17.33 19.40 -7.13
C HIS A 239 17.54 20.76 -7.78
N TYR A 240 16.49 21.45 -7.95
CA TYR A 240 16.30 22.87 -7.82
C TYR A 240 17.41 23.74 -8.33
N THR A 241 17.55 23.76 -9.60
CA THR A 241 18.00 24.97 -10.23
C THR A 241 16.99 26.06 -9.86
N LYS A 242 17.47 27.25 -9.52
CA LYS A 242 16.68 28.46 -9.25
C LYS A 242 15.65 28.80 -10.35
N ASP A 243 15.54 27.97 -11.37
CA ASP A 243 14.69 28.16 -12.52
C ASP A 243 13.62 27.07 -12.61
N TYR A 244 12.60 27.19 -11.74
CA TYR A 244 11.36 26.43 -11.79
C TYR A 244 10.58 26.60 -13.11
N ARG A 245 11.02 27.46 -14.02
CA ARG A 245 10.44 27.69 -15.34
C ARG A 245 11.04 26.79 -16.42
N LYS A 246 12.09 26.03 -16.14
CA LYS A 246 12.54 25.02 -17.07
C LYS A 246 11.46 23.96 -17.17
N LYS A 247 10.89 23.85 -18.38
CA LYS A 247 9.91 22.80 -18.69
C LYS A 247 10.47 21.45 -18.23
N PRO A 248 9.63 20.59 -17.64
CA PRO A 248 10.01 19.21 -17.37
C PRO A 248 10.60 18.62 -18.65
N VAL A 249 11.67 17.85 -18.51
CA VAL A 249 12.23 17.10 -19.64
C VAL A 249 11.13 16.13 -20.07
N GLN A 250 10.51 16.42 -21.19
CA GLN A 250 9.57 15.52 -21.82
C GLN A 250 10.39 14.32 -22.26
N THR A 251 10.26 13.20 -21.57
CA THR A 251 10.78 11.93 -22.04
C THR A 251 9.85 11.47 -23.13
N ASP A 252 10.30 11.50 -24.38
CA ASP A 252 9.53 11.13 -25.58
C ASP A 252 9.29 9.62 -25.71
N ALA A 253 9.56 8.83 -24.69
CA ALA A 253 9.25 7.40 -24.72
C ALA A 253 7.76 7.19 -24.51
N PRO A 254 7.08 6.53 -25.46
CA PRO A 254 5.70 6.10 -25.27
C PRO A 254 5.65 5.18 -24.06
N ARG A 255 4.82 5.51 -23.10
CA ARG A 255 4.60 4.69 -21.91
C ARG A 255 3.27 4.01 -22.06
N ASP A 256 3.27 2.70 -21.93
CA ASP A 256 2.05 1.92 -21.85
C ASP A 256 1.37 2.28 -20.51
N TYR A 257 0.36 3.13 -20.60
CA TYR A 257 -0.46 3.53 -19.47
C TYR A 257 -1.61 2.53 -19.35
N ILE A 258 -1.62 1.82 -18.25
CA ILE A 258 -2.81 1.09 -17.83
C ILE A 258 -3.79 2.13 -17.30
N ASP A 259 -4.95 2.22 -17.95
CA ASP A 259 -6.03 3.05 -17.46
C ASP A 259 -6.43 2.54 -16.07
N ARG A 260 -6.29 3.38 -15.06
CA ARG A 260 -6.58 3.05 -13.66
C ARG A 260 -8.08 2.87 -13.39
N PHE A 261 -8.90 2.87 -14.41
CA PHE A 261 -10.35 2.63 -14.31
C PHE A 261 -10.74 1.15 -14.35
N THR A 262 -9.78 0.23 -14.25
CA THR A 262 -10.10 -1.19 -14.12
C THR A 262 -10.94 -1.48 -12.88
N GLN A 263 -11.92 -2.39 -13.02
CA GLN A 263 -12.73 -2.89 -11.91
C GLN A 263 -11.90 -3.70 -10.90
N LEU A 264 -10.75 -4.20 -11.31
CA LEU A 264 -9.87 -5.01 -10.49
C LEU A 264 -8.60 -4.23 -10.12
N PHE A 265 -8.39 -4.02 -8.81
CA PHE A 265 -7.13 -3.52 -8.27
C PHE A 265 -6.24 -4.71 -7.90
N VAL A 266 -5.03 -4.74 -8.42
CA VAL A 266 -4.09 -5.85 -8.19
C VAL A 266 -2.73 -5.32 -7.75
N VAL A 267 -2.20 -5.89 -6.68
CA VAL A 267 -0.85 -5.63 -6.18
C VAL A 267 -0.19 -6.90 -5.69
N THR A 268 1.13 -6.89 -5.54
CA THR A 268 1.88 -8.02 -4.98
C THR A 268 2.75 -7.57 -3.80
N ASP A 269 3.17 -8.51 -2.96
CA ASP A 269 4.20 -8.28 -1.96
C ASP A 269 5.62 -8.34 -2.55
N TYR A 270 5.76 -8.67 -3.83
CA TYR A 270 7.03 -8.57 -4.56
C TYR A 270 7.34 -7.10 -4.86
N ALA A 271 8.37 -6.59 -4.20
CA ALA A 271 8.83 -5.23 -4.44
C ALA A 271 9.77 -5.23 -5.65
N MET A 272 9.20 -5.37 -6.78
CA MET A 272 9.65 -5.06 -8.13
C MET A 272 11.10 -5.22 -8.52
N GLY A 273 11.33 -6.05 -9.46
CA GLY A 273 12.47 -5.99 -10.35
C GLY A 273 12.32 -4.88 -11.41
N GLY A 274 13.38 -4.43 -12.00
CA GLY A 274 13.37 -3.50 -13.11
C GLY A 274 13.77 -2.07 -12.76
N ASP A 275 13.47 -1.14 -13.64
CA ASP A 275 13.82 0.26 -13.44
C ASP A 275 12.81 1.01 -12.54
N MET A 276 13.17 2.24 -12.14
CA MET A 276 12.31 3.05 -11.29
C MET A 276 10.96 3.41 -11.92
N GLU A 277 10.86 3.41 -13.23
CA GLU A 277 9.61 3.72 -13.92
C GLU A 277 8.65 2.53 -13.84
N ALA A 278 9.18 1.34 -13.96
CA ALA A 278 8.44 0.11 -13.72
C ALA A 278 7.95 -0.04 -12.27
N MET A 279 8.61 0.60 -11.31
CA MET A 279 8.22 0.57 -9.90
C MET A 279 6.87 1.21 -9.59
N LYS A 280 6.36 2.08 -10.43
CA LYS A 280 5.13 2.83 -10.15
C LYS A 280 3.88 2.01 -10.32
N ASP A 281 3.93 1.04 -11.21
CA ASP A 281 2.77 0.26 -11.64
C ASP A 281 2.85 -1.21 -11.20
N ASN A 282 3.72 -1.53 -10.22
CA ASN A 282 3.99 -2.89 -9.77
C ASN A 282 4.29 -3.82 -10.97
N PRO A 283 5.52 -3.85 -11.48
CA PRO A 283 5.83 -4.52 -12.74
C PRO A 283 5.61 -6.03 -12.74
N ALA A 284 5.39 -6.62 -11.59
CA ALA A 284 4.91 -8.00 -11.52
C ALA A 284 3.47 -8.14 -12.02
N VAL A 285 2.67 -7.09 -12.00
CA VAL A 285 1.29 -7.08 -12.50
C VAL A 285 1.28 -6.54 -13.93
N ARG A 286 0.86 -7.36 -14.88
CA ARG A 286 0.85 -7.03 -16.31
C ARG A 286 -0.53 -7.19 -16.90
N TRP A 287 -0.96 -6.19 -17.64
CA TRP A 287 -2.12 -6.25 -18.50
C TRP A 287 -1.65 -6.48 -19.93
N VAL A 288 -1.89 -7.66 -20.47
CA VAL A 288 -1.49 -8.03 -21.81
C VAL A 288 -2.71 -8.19 -22.68
N PHE A 289 -2.55 -7.97 -23.99
CA PHE A 289 -3.59 -8.35 -24.94
C PHE A 289 -3.69 -9.87 -25.00
N ASP A 290 -4.91 -10.38 -24.98
CA ASP A 290 -5.11 -11.80 -25.17
C ASP A 290 -4.78 -12.19 -26.62
N HIS A 291 -4.66 -13.49 -26.87
CA HIS A 291 -4.08 -14.10 -28.04
C HIS A 291 -4.42 -13.38 -29.37
N PRO A 292 -3.49 -13.31 -30.37
CA PRO A 292 -3.73 -12.68 -31.66
C PRO A 292 -4.85 -13.34 -32.47
N GLU A 293 -5.24 -14.59 -32.14
CA GLU A 293 -6.37 -15.29 -32.72
C GLU A 293 -7.73 -14.88 -32.16
N TYR A 294 -7.78 -14.00 -31.16
CA TYR A 294 -9.02 -13.41 -30.75
C TYR A 294 -9.58 -12.54 -31.87
N GLU A 295 -10.46 -13.14 -32.69
CA GLU A 295 -11.18 -12.40 -33.71
C GLU A 295 -12.26 -11.54 -33.07
N PHE A 296 -11.94 -10.30 -32.86
CA PHE A 296 -12.94 -9.28 -32.62
C PHE A 296 -13.68 -9.05 -33.95
N THR A 297 -14.89 -9.57 -34.07
CA THR A 297 -15.77 -9.35 -35.22
C THR A 297 -16.32 -7.92 -35.25
N GLY A 298 -15.44 -6.96 -35.19
CA GLY A 298 -15.77 -5.54 -35.23
C GLY A 298 -15.21 -4.88 -36.48
N ILE A 299 -15.75 -3.72 -36.81
CA ILE A 299 -15.30 -2.93 -37.94
C ILE A 299 -13.82 -2.58 -37.77
N ARG A 300 -13.02 -2.82 -38.81
CA ARG A 300 -11.55 -2.67 -38.86
C ARG A 300 -10.95 -1.38 -38.27
N TYR A 301 -11.73 -0.35 -38.07
CA TYR A 301 -11.27 0.94 -37.57
C TYR A 301 -11.06 1.05 -36.07
N TYR A 302 -11.50 0.06 -35.31
CA TYR A 302 -11.53 0.14 -33.86
C TYR A 302 -10.68 -0.93 -33.17
N GLY A 303 -9.54 -1.27 -33.75
CA GLY A 303 -8.56 -2.23 -33.20
C GLY A 303 -7.96 -1.86 -31.85
N GLN A 304 -8.55 -0.88 -31.16
CA GLN A 304 -8.15 -0.39 -29.85
C GLN A 304 -8.80 -1.16 -28.68
N TYR A 305 -9.81 -1.98 -28.95
CA TYR A 305 -10.57 -2.69 -27.93
C TYR A 305 -10.24 -4.18 -27.92
N LYS A 306 -8.98 -4.52 -27.68
CA LYS A 306 -8.59 -5.90 -27.49
C LYS A 306 -8.88 -6.31 -26.06
N PRO A 307 -9.43 -7.51 -25.81
CA PRO A 307 -9.67 -7.99 -24.46
C PRO A 307 -8.36 -8.14 -23.71
N ALA A 308 -8.39 -7.78 -22.44
CA ALA A 308 -7.25 -7.87 -21.56
C ALA A 308 -7.12 -9.25 -20.94
N ARG A 309 -5.88 -9.66 -20.71
CA ARG A 309 -5.49 -10.74 -19.82
C ARG A 309 -4.59 -10.16 -18.74
N LEU A 310 -4.97 -10.38 -17.50
CA LEU A 310 -4.12 -10.08 -16.36
C LEU A 310 -3.13 -11.23 -16.20
N GLU A 311 -1.85 -10.90 -16.06
CA GLU A 311 -0.80 -11.84 -15.69
C GLU A 311 0.01 -11.25 -14.52
N VAL A 312 0.27 -12.07 -13.50
CA VAL A 312 1.14 -11.69 -12.40
C VAL A 312 2.39 -12.56 -12.41
N THR A 313 3.52 -11.92 -12.71
CA THR A 313 4.82 -12.59 -12.89
C THR A 313 5.96 -11.61 -12.60
N PRO A 314 7.01 -11.99 -11.84
CA PRO A 314 8.20 -11.17 -11.73
C PRO A 314 8.80 -10.84 -13.10
N LEU A 315 9.42 -9.68 -13.23
CA LEU A 315 10.10 -9.30 -14.49
C LEU A 315 11.35 -10.14 -14.73
N LEU A 316 12.01 -10.54 -13.65
CA LEU A 316 13.21 -11.34 -13.67
C LEU A 316 13.11 -12.40 -12.57
N GLY A 317 13.41 -13.63 -12.91
CA GLY A 317 13.43 -14.75 -11.98
C GLY A 317 12.09 -15.45 -11.76
N PRO A 318 12.04 -16.31 -10.73
CA PRO A 318 13.03 -16.49 -9.64
C PRO A 318 14.30 -17.24 -10.03
N ALA A 319 14.29 -18.02 -11.13
CA ALA A 319 15.35 -18.95 -11.52
C ALA A 319 15.85 -19.84 -10.35
N GLU A 320 14.88 -20.30 -9.53
CA GLU A 320 15.12 -20.97 -8.24
C GLU A 320 15.32 -22.46 -8.43
N LYS A 321 16.41 -22.99 -7.88
CA LYS A 321 16.66 -24.43 -7.85
C LYS A 321 15.97 -25.05 -6.64
N ILE A 322 15.01 -25.92 -6.89
CA ILE A 322 14.26 -26.64 -5.86
C ILE A 322 14.85 -28.05 -5.76
N ALA A 323 15.67 -28.30 -4.72
CA ALA A 323 16.23 -29.61 -4.47
C ALA A 323 15.18 -30.62 -4.02
N VAL A 324 15.50 -31.91 -4.04
CA VAL A 324 14.63 -32.96 -3.54
C VAL A 324 14.39 -32.77 -2.04
N GLY A 325 13.15 -32.74 -1.63
CA GLY A 325 12.71 -32.46 -0.26
C GLY A 325 12.55 -30.98 0.08
N GLU A 326 12.90 -30.07 -0.84
CA GLU A 326 12.74 -28.65 -0.65
C GLU A 326 11.43 -28.11 -1.22
N SER A 327 11.11 -26.86 -0.87
CA SER A 327 9.92 -26.18 -1.34
C SER A 327 10.21 -24.73 -1.74
N PHE A 328 9.44 -24.23 -2.71
CA PHE A 328 9.40 -22.84 -3.11
C PHE A 328 8.04 -22.24 -2.77
N THR A 329 8.01 -20.97 -2.42
CA THR A 329 6.79 -20.19 -2.24
C THR A 329 6.91 -18.88 -3.02
N SER A 330 5.94 -18.63 -3.90
CA SER A 330 5.89 -17.40 -4.70
C SER A 330 5.62 -16.17 -3.84
N CYS A 331 5.78 -14.99 -4.43
CA CYS A 331 5.14 -13.78 -3.91
C CYS A 331 3.60 -13.96 -3.86
N ARG A 332 2.95 -13.16 -3.01
CA ARG A 332 1.48 -13.12 -2.93
C ARG A 332 0.94 -12.07 -3.87
N THR A 333 -0.12 -12.43 -4.56
CA THR A 333 -0.96 -11.53 -5.32
C THR A 333 -2.16 -11.16 -4.47
N PHE A 334 -2.52 -9.89 -4.43
CA PHE A 334 -3.72 -9.39 -3.78
C PHE A 334 -4.61 -8.75 -4.83
N GLU A 335 -5.87 -9.09 -4.78
CA GLU A 335 -6.91 -8.65 -5.71
C GLU A 335 -8.04 -8.00 -4.92
N MET A 336 -8.53 -6.85 -5.38
CA MET A 336 -9.70 -6.19 -4.81
C MET A 336 -10.63 -5.74 -5.92
N LEU A 337 -11.89 -6.18 -5.86
CA LEU A 337 -12.92 -5.68 -6.77
C LEU A 337 -13.39 -4.30 -6.35
N ARG A 338 -13.52 -3.40 -7.32
CA ARG A 338 -14.08 -2.06 -7.14
C ARG A 338 -15.54 -2.05 -7.57
N ASP A 339 -16.34 -1.21 -6.94
CA ASP A 339 -17.77 -1.09 -7.19
C ASP A 339 -18.18 0.25 -7.81
N ALA A 340 -17.20 1.12 -8.09
CA ALA A 340 -17.44 2.43 -8.68
C ALA A 340 -16.23 2.94 -9.47
N THR A 341 -16.51 3.85 -10.39
CA THR A 341 -15.51 4.65 -11.11
C THR A 341 -15.20 5.97 -10.39
N ASP A 342 -15.99 6.32 -9.36
CA ASP A 342 -15.78 7.52 -8.55
C ASP A 342 -14.43 7.49 -7.85
N ARG A 343 -13.67 8.57 -7.97
CA ARG A 343 -12.30 8.67 -7.45
C ARG A 343 -12.25 8.56 -5.94
N GLU A 344 -13.19 9.21 -5.23
CA GLU A 344 -13.23 9.18 -3.76
C GLU A 344 -13.49 7.76 -3.26
N ARG A 345 -14.52 7.10 -3.81
CA ARG A 345 -14.88 5.75 -3.40
C ARG A 345 -13.77 4.75 -3.68
N ARG A 346 -13.11 4.84 -4.83
CA ARG A 346 -11.96 4.00 -5.17
C ARG A 346 -10.79 4.22 -4.20
N GLY A 347 -10.50 5.48 -3.89
CA GLY A 347 -9.46 5.84 -2.94
C GLY A 347 -9.72 5.30 -1.54
N LEU A 348 -10.95 5.42 -1.05
CA LEU A 348 -11.37 4.84 0.23
C LEU A 348 -11.23 3.31 0.27
N ALA A 349 -11.56 2.65 -0.84
CA ALA A 349 -11.37 1.19 -0.97
C ALA A 349 -9.88 0.81 -0.88
N GLU A 350 -9.00 1.55 -1.56
CA GLU A 350 -7.54 1.33 -1.49
C GLU A 350 -6.97 1.65 -0.10
N CYS A 351 -7.43 2.70 0.57
CA CYS A 351 -7.06 2.98 1.97
C CYS A 351 -7.51 1.84 2.90
N ARG A 352 -8.71 1.28 2.68
CA ARG A 352 -9.19 0.11 3.42
C ARG A 352 -8.33 -1.12 3.16
N PHE A 353 -7.93 -1.34 1.91
CA PHE A 353 -7.01 -2.42 1.53
C PHE A 353 -5.70 -2.35 2.34
N TRP A 354 -5.02 -1.18 2.35
CA TRP A 354 -3.76 -1.02 3.07
C TRP A 354 -3.91 -1.25 4.57
N ARG A 355 -4.97 -0.74 5.19
CA ARG A 355 -5.22 -0.95 6.61
C ARG A 355 -5.46 -2.42 6.98
N MET A 356 -6.08 -3.18 6.11
CA MET A 356 -6.36 -4.60 6.35
C MET A 356 -5.17 -5.50 6.05
N MET A 357 -4.49 -5.27 4.91
CA MET A 357 -3.43 -6.15 4.42
C MET A 357 -2.04 -5.78 4.94
N ALA A 358 -1.87 -4.55 5.40
CA ALA A 358 -0.64 -4.03 5.98
C ALA A 358 -0.94 -3.16 7.22
N PRO A 359 -1.51 -3.73 8.31
CA PRO A 359 -1.97 -2.95 9.47
C PRO A 359 -0.86 -2.20 10.20
N TRP A 360 0.41 -2.57 10.05
CA TRP A 360 1.56 -1.82 10.56
C TRP A 360 1.69 -0.44 9.91
N THR A 361 1.06 -0.20 8.75
CA THR A 361 1.00 1.14 8.14
C THR A 361 0.14 2.12 8.95
N GLN A 362 -0.60 1.64 9.94
CA GLN A 362 -1.37 2.49 10.87
C GLN A 362 -0.54 3.06 12.01
N GLU A 363 0.67 2.55 12.24
CA GLU A 363 1.57 3.15 13.21
C GLU A 363 1.96 4.56 12.76
N ASN A 364 1.54 5.58 13.52
CA ASN A 364 1.73 6.99 13.17
C ASN A 364 2.41 7.78 14.31
N PRO A 365 3.66 7.45 14.70
CA PRO A 365 4.38 8.18 15.72
C PRO A 365 4.74 9.60 15.26
N ILE A 366 4.77 10.54 16.21
CA ILE A 366 5.27 11.90 16.00
C ILE A 366 6.78 11.89 16.21
N PHE A 367 7.56 12.25 15.21
CA PHE A 367 9.02 12.11 15.29
C PHE A 367 9.83 13.32 14.83
N MET A 368 11.05 13.41 15.33
CA MET A 368 12.06 14.39 14.94
C MET A 368 13.21 13.70 14.19
N HIS A 369 13.66 14.30 13.11
CA HIS A 369 14.93 13.98 12.46
C HIS A 369 16.07 14.86 12.99
N VAL A 370 17.00 14.26 13.72
CA VAL A 370 18.21 14.94 14.20
C VAL A 370 19.37 14.71 13.22
N ARG A 371 20.08 15.79 12.85
CA ARG A 371 21.15 15.77 11.86
C ARG A 371 22.55 15.68 12.47
N GLU A 372 22.65 15.39 13.73
CA GLU A 372 23.90 15.19 14.44
C GLU A 372 23.76 14.03 15.41
N SER A 373 24.72 13.12 15.43
CA SER A 373 24.69 11.93 16.28
C SER A 373 25.61 12.02 17.50
N SER A 374 26.07 13.22 17.88
CA SER A 374 26.77 13.41 19.15
C SER A 374 25.83 13.17 20.33
N ASP A 375 26.37 12.70 21.46
CA ASP A 375 25.55 12.43 22.66
C ASP A 375 24.78 13.66 23.12
N GLN A 376 25.40 14.84 23.03
CA GLN A 376 24.78 16.10 23.41
C GLN A 376 23.57 16.42 22.52
N ALA A 377 23.73 16.36 21.19
CA ALA A 377 22.67 16.69 20.25
C ALA A 377 21.50 15.69 20.34
N VAL A 378 21.80 14.39 20.46
CA VAL A 378 20.78 13.35 20.58
C VAL A 378 20.01 13.45 21.88
N LYS A 379 20.69 13.68 23.03
CA LYS A 379 20.04 13.88 24.32
C LYS A 379 19.18 15.14 24.33
N GLN A 380 19.64 16.23 23.74
CA GLN A 380 18.86 17.46 23.58
C GLN A 380 17.59 17.21 22.75
N ALA A 381 17.69 16.47 21.65
CA ALA A 381 16.53 16.11 20.82
C ALA A 381 15.54 15.25 21.60
N ILE A 382 16.00 14.24 22.35
CA ILE A 382 15.17 13.41 23.24
C ILE A 382 14.46 14.26 24.29
N ASP A 383 15.17 15.17 24.96
CA ASP A 383 14.62 16.06 25.98
C ASP A 383 13.55 16.98 25.41
N GLN A 384 13.81 17.57 24.24
CA GLN A 384 12.83 18.40 23.57
C GLN A 384 11.59 17.60 23.13
N CYS A 385 11.78 16.42 22.55
CA CYS A 385 10.67 15.53 22.18
C CYS A 385 9.80 15.18 23.39
N ALA A 386 10.42 14.77 24.50
CA ALA A 386 9.70 14.42 25.71
C ALA A 386 8.92 15.62 26.30
N ALA A 387 9.51 16.82 26.28
CA ALA A 387 8.91 18.03 26.84
C ALA A 387 7.63 18.48 26.10
N ILE A 388 7.51 18.20 24.81
CA ILE A 388 6.40 18.65 23.98
C ILE A 388 5.49 17.51 23.49
N GLY A 389 5.82 16.25 23.85
CA GLY A 389 5.00 15.09 23.54
C GLY A 389 5.27 14.44 22.18
N PHE A 390 6.41 14.68 21.56
CA PHE A 390 6.91 13.84 20.46
C PHE A 390 7.20 12.43 20.98
N GLU A 391 7.26 11.45 20.08
CA GLU A 391 7.26 10.04 20.45
C GLU A 391 8.53 9.29 19.98
N MET A 392 9.30 9.92 19.07
CA MET A 392 10.44 9.27 18.44
C MET A 392 11.51 10.26 18.01
N VAL A 393 12.77 9.82 18.04
CA VAL A 393 13.93 10.51 17.47
C VAL A 393 14.63 9.61 16.47
N ILE A 394 14.89 10.13 15.28
CA ILE A 394 15.62 9.44 14.20
C ILE A 394 16.91 10.21 13.92
N MET A 395 18.06 9.55 14.10
CA MET A 395 19.34 10.05 13.63
C MET A 395 19.42 9.84 12.11
N THR A 396 19.03 10.87 11.37
CA THR A 396 18.78 10.77 9.92
C THR A 396 20.03 10.86 9.07
N PHE A 397 19.85 10.86 7.75
CA PHE A 397 20.94 11.03 6.77
C PHE A 397 21.88 12.16 7.13
N SER A 398 23.18 11.94 6.95
CA SER A 398 24.26 12.93 7.24
C SER A 398 24.43 13.31 8.73
N SER A 399 23.81 12.57 9.66
CA SER A 399 23.98 12.81 11.11
C SER A 399 25.30 12.29 11.68
N GLY A 400 26.02 11.44 10.94
CA GLY A 400 27.18 10.70 11.45
C GLY A 400 26.80 9.40 12.18
N PHE A 401 25.52 9.04 12.21
CA PHE A 401 25.08 7.74 12.72
C PHE A 401 25.58 6.60 11.81
N GLN A 402 26.09 5.53 12.42
CA GLN A 402 26.71 4.40 11.72
C GLN A 402 26.15 3.09 12.22
N ILE A 403 24.98 2.69 11.74
CA ILE A 403 24.29 1.47 12.18
C ILE A 403 25.10 0.18 11.92
N GLU A 404 26.01 0.22 10.96
CA GLU A 404 26.90 -0.90 10.59
C GLU A 404 28.15 -0.99 11.45
N ASN A 405 28.38 -0.06 12.35
CA ASN A 405 29.55 -0.06 13.24
C ASN A 405 29.31 -1.06 14.38
N ASP A 406 30.00 -2.18 14.32
CA ASP A 406 29.91 -3.28 15.27
C ASP A 406 30.96 -3.25 16.39
N SER A 407 31.74 -2.15 16.51
CA SER A 407 32.68 -1.99 17.61
C SER A 407 31.99 -1.94 18.97
N ALA A 408 32.54 -2.62 19.95
CA ALA A 408 31.94 -2.72 21.27
C ALA A 408 31.70 -1.36 21.93
N SER A 409 32.59 -0.40 21.73
CA SER A 409 32.48 0.97 22.26
C SER A 409 31.32 1.72 21.64
N TYR A 410 31.11 1.59 20.32
CA TYR A 410 30.01 2.23 19.63
C TYR A 410 28.65 1.63 20.05
N LEU A 411 28.55 0.30 20.08
CA LEU A 411 27.35 -0.39 20.51
C LEU A 411 26.97 -0.03 21.97
N GLN A 412 27.96 0.04 22.87
CA GLN A 412 27.75 0.46 24.25
C GLN A 412 27.23 1.91 24.33
N ARG A 413 27.79 2.82 23.53
CA ARG A 413 27.34 4.20 23.45
C ARG A 413 25.89 4.29 22.95
N MET A 414 25.55 3.56 21.88
CA MET A 414 24.18 3.53 21.34
C MET A 414 23.20 2.93 22.34
N LYS A 415 23.59 1.87 23.06
CA LYS A 415 22.79 1.31 24.15
C LYS A 415 22.51 2.31 25.25
N ALA A 416 23.49 3.11 25.66
CA ALA A 416 23.33 4.15 26.68
C ALA A 416 22.35 5.25 26.21
N LEU A 417 22.42 5.66 24.93
CA LEU A 417 21.48 6.62 24.34
C LEU A 417 20.06 6.03 24.27
N ASN A 418 19.92 4.74 23.94
CA ASN A 418 18.62 4.07 23.94
C ASN A 418 18.02 4.02 25.35
N SER A 419 18.81 3.68 26.36
CA SER A 419 18.32 3.70 27.76
C SER A 419 17.85 5.08 28.17
N TYR A 420 18.61 6.12 27.84
CA TYR A 420 18.23 7.50 28.12
C TYR A 420 16.92 7.92 27.44
N ALA A 421 16.70 7.47 26.20
CA ALA A 421 15.46 7.74 25.47
C ALA A 421 14.28 6.94 26.06
N ALA A 422 14.49 5.66 26.38
CA ALA A 422 13.48 4.78 26.95
C ALA A 422 12.98 5.27 28.32
N ASP A 423 13.87 5.78 29.16
CA ASP A 423 13.50 6.40 30.46
C ASP A 423 12.54 7.60 30.29
N LYS A 424 12.52 8.21 29.11
CA LYS A 424 11.64 9.34 28.75
C LYS A 424 10.47 8.94 27.86
N GLY A 425 10.32 7.65 27.56
CA GLY A 425 9.26 7.14 26.69
C GLY A 425 9.45 7.49 25.20
N ILE A 426 10.69 7.76 24.77
CA ILE A 426 11.02 8.14 23.39
C ILE A 426 11.64 6.93 22.67
N ALA A 427 11.07 6.54 21.54
CA ALA A 427 11.70 5.58 20.63
C ALA A 427 12.87 6.21 19.91
N ILE A 428 13.92 5.44 19.64
CA ILE A 428 15.13 5.97 18.99
C ILE A 428 15.73 4.96 18.01
N GLY A 429 16.33 5.49 16.97
CA GLY A 429 17.10 4.74 16.00
C GLY A 429 17.70 5.64 14.92
N GLY A 430 17.96 5.10 13.75
CA GLY A 430 18.60 5.93 12.76
C GLY A 430 18.63 5.35 11.36
N TYR A 431 19.27 6.11 10.52
CA TYR A 431 19.30 5.99 9.06
C TYR A 431 20.37 5.01 8.58
N SER A 432 20.01 4.25 7.55
CA SER A 432 20.95 3.52 6.71
C SER A 432 20.65 3.81 5.24
N LEU A 433 21.66 3.63 4.38
CA LEU A 433 21.55 3.76 2.93
C LEU A 433 21.90 2.43 2.29
N LEU A 434 20.96 1.82 1.58
CA LEU A 434 21.13 0.52 0.96
C LEU A 434 21.68 0.62 -0.47
N ALA A 435 21.29 1.64 -1.20
CA ALA A 435 21.74 1.90 -2.57
C ALA A 435 22.56 3.20 -2.67
N SER A 436 23.19 3.46 -3.81
CA SER A 436 23.90 4.73 -4.07
C SER A 436 25.03 5.05 -3.05
N ARG A 437 25.65 4.03 -2.52
CA ARG A 437 26.66 4.18 -1.44
C ARG A 437 28.10 3.88 -1.86
N GLY A 438 28.29 3.55 -3.14
CA GLY A 438 29.54 2.99 -3.63
C GLY A 438 29.76 1.56 -3.13
N ALA A 439 30.44 0.77 -3.90
CA ALA A 439 30.82 -0.60 -3.57
C ALA A 439 32.18 -0.91 -4.18
N LYS A 440 32.91 -1.83 -3.58
CA LYS A 440 34.08 -2.40 -4.21
C LYS A 440 33.67 -3.21 -5.44
N PRO A 441 34.52 -3.36 -6.46
CA PRO A 441 34.14 -4.10 -7.66
C PRO A 441 33.60 -5.52 -7.37
N GLU A 442 34.21 -6.20 -6.41
CA GLU A 442 33.80 -7.56 -5.99
C GLU A 442 32.49 -7.63 -5.22
N GLU A 443 32.00 -6.51 -4.70
CA GLU A 443 30.73 -6.40 -3.94
C GLU A 443 29.62 -5.77 -4.77
N ALA A 444 29.98 -5.09 -5.88
CA ALA A 444 29.04 -4.31 -6.67
C ALA A 444 28.11 -5.19 -7.51
N ALA A 445 26.92 -4.65 -7.80
CA ALA A 445 26.04 -5.23 -8.82
C ALA A 445 26.69 -5.11 -10.21
N ILE A 446 26.81 -6.24 -10.90
CA ILE A 446 27.51 -6.35 -12.20
C ILE A 446 26.47 -6.27 -13.32
N SER A 447 26.70 -5.33 -14.26
CA SER A 447 25.89 -5.20 -15.45
C SER A 447 26.02 -6.42 -16.37
N HIS A 448 24.92 -6.98 -16.83
CA HIS A 448 24.94 -8.07 -17.82
C HIS A 448 25.34 -7.60 -19.23
N HIS A 449 25.31 -6.29 -19.48
CA HIS A 449 25.72 -5.71 -20.78
C HIS A 449 27.23 -5.50 -20.86
N THR A 450 27.86 -5.09 -19.76
CA THR A 450 29.26 -4.67 -19.76
C THR A 450 30.19 -5.63 -19.01
N GLY A 451 29.65 -6.48 -18.16
CA GLY A 451 30.43 -7.36 -17.27
C GLY A 451 31.20 -6.58 -16.19
N ARG A 452 30.86 -5.32 -15.93
CA ARG A 452 31.48 -4.43 -14.94
C ARG A 452 30.47 -3.92 -13.95
N PRO A 453 30.87 -3.31 -12.83
CA PRO A 453 29.92 -2.63 -11.95
C PRO A 453 29.00 -1.70 -12.73
N ALA A 454 27.71 -1.82 -12.50
CA ALA A 454 26.69 -1.03 -13.17
C ALA A 454 26.74 0.43 -12.66
N GLU A 455 26.96 1.39 -13.54
CA GLU A 455 27.10 2.82 -13.21
C GLU A 455 25.89 3.64 -13.67
N THR A 456 25.25 3.21 -14.74
CA THR A 456 24.18 3.95 -15.40
C THR A 456 22.90 3.12 -15.52
N ARG A 457 21.77 3.79 -15.79
CA ARG A 457 20.49 3.11 -16.01
C ARG A 457 20.54 2.14 -17.20
N ALA A 458 21.26 2.48 -18.26
CA ALA A 458 21.44 1.60 -19.41
C ALA A 458 22.20 0.31 -19.05
N GLU A 459 22.97 0.34 -17.98
CA GLU A 459 23.72 -0.80 -17.44
C GLU A 459 22.97 -1.54 -16.33
N GLY A 460 21.77 -1.08 -15.95
CA GLY A 460 20.92 -1.68 -14.93
C GLY A 460 21.00 -1.01 -13.55
N SER A 461 21.85 0.02 -13.38
CA SER A 461 21.93 0.76 -12.12
C SER A 461 20.89 1.88 -12.04
N ARG A 462 20.29 2.05 -10.86
CA ARG A 462 19.32 3.12 -10.58
C ARG A 462 19.99 4.41 -10.12
N PHE A 463 21.02 4.29 -9.31
CA PHE A 463 21.63 5.40 -8.57
C PHE A 463 23.16 5.40 -8.63
N GLY A 464 23.77 4.82 -9.66
CA GLY A 464 25.20 4.61 -9.74
C GLY A 464 25.63 3.30 -9.07
N ILE A 465 26.93 3.12 -8.89
CA ILE A 465 27.48 1.89 -8.32
C ILE A 465 26.85 1.61 -6.95
N SER A 466 26.23 0.43 -6.83
CA SER A 466 25.61 -0.04 -5.61
C SER A 466 26.06 -1.46 -5.29
N PRO A 467 26.15 -1.85 -4.00
CA PRO A 467 26.47 -3.22 -3.65
C PRO A 467 25.33 -4.16 -4.06
N CYS A 468 25.68 -5.37 -4.48
CA CYS A 468 24.72 -6.45 -4.65
C CYS A 468 24.28 -6.96 -3.28
N ILE A 469 22.99 -6.88 -3.00
CA ILE A 469 22.42 -7.29 -1.70
C ILE A 469 22.46 -8.82 -1.54
N ALA A 470 22.43 -9.56 -2.65
CA ALA A 470 22.58 -11.01 -2.66
C ALA A 470 24.07 -11.41 -2.83
N SER A 471 24.95 -10.88 -1.98
CA SER A 471 26.38 -11.18 -1.90
C SER A 471 26.80 -11.29 -0.44
N ASP A 472 28.06 -11.65 -0.20
CA ASP A 472 28.65 -11.68 1.14
C ASP A 472 28.56 -10.31 1.83
N TRP A 473 28.64 -9.22 1.04
CA TRP A 473 28.42 -7.88 1.56
C TRP A 473 27.01 -7.74 2.17
N GLY A 474 25.97 -8.18 1.44
CA GLY A 474 24.58 -8.10 1.92
C GLY A 474 24.34 -8.95 3.17
N ASP A 475 24.95 -10.13 3.22
CA ASP A 475 24.87 -11.00 4.40
C ASP A 475 25.51 -10.38 5.64
N LEU A 476 26.71 -9.78 5.46
CA LEU A 476 27.40 -9.05 6.51
C LEU A 476 26.60 -7.81 6.95
N TYR A 477 26.03 -7.07 6.00
CA TYR A 477 25.21 -5.90 6.26
C TYR A 477 24.01 -6.25 7.16
N PHE A 478 23.17 -7.19 6.77
CA PHE A 478 22.00 -7.58 7.57
C PHE A 478 22.37 -8.26 8.89
N LYS A 479 23.50 -8.97 8.95
CA LYS A 479 24.02 -9.51 10.21
C LYS A 479 24.39 -8.39 11.18
N ARG A 480 25.07 -7.34 10.71
CA ARG A 480 25.43 -6.16 11.52
C ARG A 480 24.20 -5.41 12.00
N LEU A 481 23.19 -5.21 11.14
CA LEU A 481 21.93 -4.57 11.53
C LEU A 481 21.22 -5.35 12.65
N ARG A 482 21.09 -6.67 12.51
CA ARG A 482 20.48 -7.50 13.56
C ARG A 482 21.28 -7.45 14.86
N ASN A 483 22.60 -7.52 14.78
CA ASN A 483 23.47 -7.38 15.95
C ASN A 483 23.30 -6.01 16.62
N PHE A 484 23.23 -4.94 15.83
CA PHE A 484 23.02 -3.59 16.32
C PHE A 484 21.73 -3.49 17.14
N PHE A 485 20.58 -3.88 16.58
CA PHE A 485 19.30 -3.81 17.26
C PHE A 485 19.25 -4.71 18.51
N ASN A 486 19.73 -5.93 18.39
CA ASN A 486 19.78 -6.88 19.52
C ASN A 486 20.65 -6.39 20.68
N THR A 487 21.77 -5.72 20.37
CA THR A 487 22.74 -5.26 21.39
C THR A 487 22.33 -3.95 22.02
N THR A 488 21.83 -3.01 21.21
CA THR A 488 21.53 -1.64 21.68
C THR A 488 20.11 -1.51 22.22
N GLY A 489 19.20 -2.36 21.80
CA GLY A 489 17.77 -2.25 22.10
C GLY A 489 17.05 -1.11 21.38
N MET A 490 17.73 -0.39 20.48
CA MET A 490 17.07 0.61 19.63
C MET A 490 15.96 -0.05 18.81
N ASN A 491 14.90 0.69 18.51
CA ASN A 491 13.67 0.14 17.93
C ASN A 491 13.12 0.94 16.75
N VAL A 492 13.98 1.71 16.07
CA VAL A 492 13.62 2.49 14.88
C VAL A 492 14.68 2.27 13.80
N PHE A 493 14.24 1.91 12.62
CA PHE A 493 15.07 1.79 11.42
C PHE A 493 14.57 2.72 10.33
N GLU A 494 15.39 3.65 9.93
CA GLU A 494 15.20 4.47 8.73
C GLU A 494 16.11 3.97 7.63
N ASN A 495 15.57 3.69 6.45
CA ASN A 495 16.34 3.25 5.31
C ASN A 495 15.90 4.01 4.07
N ASP A 496 16.87 4.34 3.22
CA ASP A 496 16.66 4.96 1.94
C ASP A 496 17.25 4.08 0.85
N GLY A 497 16.56 4.05 -0.31
CA GLY A 497 16.96 3.18 -1.38
C GLY A 497 16.70 1.70 -1.10
N SER A 498 15.65 1.39 -0.34
CA SER A 498 15.17 0.01 -0.10
C SER A 498 14.46 -0.53 -1.33
N TYR A 499 15.10 -0.36 -2.46
CA TYR A 499 14.68 -0.92 -3.73
C TYR A 499 15.07 -2.40 -3.76
N PRO A 500 14.52 -3.19 -4.69
CA PRO A 500 14.84 -4.63 -4.76
C PRO A 500 16.30 -4.95 -5.07
N GLY A 501 17.15 -3.93 -5.19
CA GLY A 501 18.53 -4.07 -5.65
C GLY A 501 18.64 -4.00 -7.18
N ASP A 502 19.82 -3.67 -7.66
CA ASP A 502 20.10 -3.67 -9.09
C ASP A 502 20.31 -5.11 -9.60
N PRO A 503 19.78 -5.49 -10.80
CA PRO A 503 20.09 -6.79 -11.37
C PRO A 503 21.60 -7.03 -11.45
N CYS A 504 22.05 -8.23 -11.11
CA CYS A 504 23.45 -8.54 -11.00
C CYS A 504 23.83 -9.80 -11.80
N ALA A 505 24.72 -9.64 -12.76
CA ALA A 505 25.21 -10.74 -13.60
C ALA A 505 26.47 -11.43 -13.02
N SER A 506 26.86 -11.14 -11.80
CA SER A 506 27.98 -11.84 -11.16
C SER A 506 27.64 -13.32 -10.95
N ILE A 507 28.59 -14.18 -11.25
CA ILE A 507 28.55 -15.61 -10.92
C ILE A 507 29.48 -15.96 -9.74
N GLN A 508 30.01 -14.92 -9.08
CA GLN A 508 30.94 -15.07 -7.96
C GLN A 508 30.32 -14.68 -6.62
N HIS A 509 29.11 -14.08 -6.64
CA HIS A 509 28.40 -13.76 -5.43
C HIS A 509 27.77 -15.01 -4.83
N SER A 510 27.90 -15.20 -3.52
CA SER A 510 27.45 -16.39 -2.83
C SER A 510 25.91 -16.52 -2.70
N GLY A 511 25.19 -15.42 -2.85
CA GLY A 511 23.76 -15.34 -2.59
C GLY A 511 22.85 -15.43 -3.83
N HIS A 512 23.43 -15.57 -5.03
CA HIS A 512 22.69 -15.84 -6.27
C HIS A 512 23.61 -16.51 -7.30
N GLU A 513 23.02 -17.22 -8.26
CA GLU A 513 23.78 -17.98 -9.26
C GLU A 513 24.13 -17.14 -10.51
N GLY A 514 23.37 -16.05 -10.79
CA GLY A 514 23.59 -15.21 -11.95
C GLY A 514 22.60 -14.06 -12.08
N TYR A 515 22.38 -13.61 -13.32
CA TYR A 515 21.51 -12.49 -13.60
C TYR A 515 20.04 -12.80 -13.27
N GLU A 516 19.59 -13.99 -13.67
CA GLU A 516 18.17 -14.36 -13.67
C GLU A 516 17.56 -14.48 -12.27
N ASP A 517 18.31 -14.93 -11.27
CA ASP A 517 17.86 -15.07 -9.89
C ASP A 517 18.21 -13.89 -8.99
N SER A 518 19.11 -12.99 -9.45
CA SER A 518 19.73 -11.97 -8.62
C SER A 518 18.73 -11.04 -7.92
N GLN A 519 17.70 -10.55 -8.62
CA GLN A 519 16.72 -9.63 -8.01
C GLN A 519 15.78 -10.34 -7.05
N TRP A 520 15.38 -11.57 -7.36
CA TRP A 520 14.57 -12.39 -6.47
C TRP A 520 15.28 -12.61 -5.13
N LYS A 521 16.54 -13.00 -5.18
CA LYS A 521 17.37 -13.23 -3.98
C LYS A 521 17.59 -11.96 -3.16
N GLN A 522 17.78 -10.82 -3.82
CA GLN A 522 17.91 -9.53 -3.13
C GLN A 522 16.60 -9.14 -2.44
N TRP A 523 15.46 -9.30 -3.12
CA TRP A 523 14.15 -9.06 -2.55
C TRP A 523 13.87 -9.95 -1.33
N GLU A 524 14.18 -11.23 -1.40
CA GLU A 524 14.01 -12.17 -0.28
C GLU A 524 14.79 -11.72 0.97
N LYS A 525 16.02 -11.25 0.80
CA LYS A 525 16.87 -10.75 1.91
C LYS A 525 16.27 -9.50 2.56
N ILE A 526 15.85 -8.52 1.76
CA ILE A 526 15.23 -7.28 2.26
C ILE A 526 13.90 -7.60 2.95
N ARG A 527 13.02 -8.37 2.30
CA ARG A 527 11.75 -8.81 2.86
C ARG A 527 11.92 -9.50 4.22
N SER A 528 12.82 -10.48 4.27
CA SER A 528 13.13 -11.23 5.49
C SER A 528 13.61 -10.32 6.63
N PHE A 529 14.40 -9.29 6.30
CA PHE A 529 14.87 -8.34 7.30
C PHE A 529 13.73 -7.44 7.81
N TYR A 530 12.85 -6.93 6.94
CA TYR A 530 11.71 -6.11 7.36
C TYR A 530 10.71 -6.90 8.21
N GLN A 531 10.40 -8.13 7.81
CA GLN A 531 9.57 -9.03 8.60
C GLN A 531 10.18 -9.33 9.97
N TRP A 532 11.50 -9.54 10.03
CA TRP A 532 12.22 -9.68 11.29
C TRP A 532 12.12 -8.42 12.15
N CYS A 533 12.25 -7.23 11.57
CA CYS A 533 12.05 -5.97 12.29
C CYS A 533 10.66 -5.91 12.93
N ARG A 534 9.62 -6.22 12.15
CA ARG A 534 8.24 -6.20 12.65
C ARG A 534 7.99 -7.23 13.76
N ALA A 535 8.55 -8.43 13.64
CA ALA A 535 8.47 -9.46 14.67
C ALA A 535 9.14 -9.02 15.99
N ASN A 536 10.15 -8.15 15.92
CA ASN A 536 10.90 -7.64 17.08
C ASN A 536 10.44 -6.25 17.55
N GLY A 537 9.35 -5.70 17.01
CA GLY A 537 8.82 -4.39 17.41
C GLY A 537 9.70 -3.21 16.97
N ILE A 538 10.47 -3.39 15.90
CA ILE A 538 11.27 -2.33 15.30
C ILE A 538 10.41 -1.61 14.26
N TYR A 539 10.22 -0.31 14.47
CA TYR A 539 9.51 0.58 13.54
C TYR A 539 10.35 0.81 12.28
N LEU A 540 9.70 0.69 11.12
CA LEU A 540 10.35 0.89 9.83
C LEU A 540 9.92 2.24 9.23
N ASN A 541 10.78 3.25 9.28
CA ASN A 541 10.59 4.51 8.58
C ASN A 541 11.20 4.43 7.18
N VAL A 542 10.57 3.63 6.32
CA VAL A 542 11.11 3.28 5.01
C VAL A 542 10.16 3.73 3.92
N PRO A 543 10.51 4.72 3.09
CA PRO A 543 9.68 5.24 2.00
C PRO A 543 9.82 4.39 0.74
N ASP A 544 9.35 3.17 0.78
CA ASP A 544 9.49 2.21 -0.32
C ASP A 544 8.19 1.43 -0.64
N TRP A 545 8.33 0.37 -1.43
CA TRP A 545 7.24 -0.44 -1.94
C TRP A 545 7.00 -1.74 -1.17
N TYR A 546 7.66 -1.94 -0.04
CA TYR A 546 7.55 -3.14 0.79
C TYR A 546 6.39 -3.09 1.80
N PHE A 547 5.31 -2.36 1.52
CA PHE A 547 4.17 -2.23 2.45
C PHE A 547 3.61 -3.57 2.89
N LEU A 548 3.41 -4.50 1.96
CA LEU A 548 2.89 -5.84 2.23
C LEU A 548 3.93 -6.77 2.88
N SER A 549 5.17 -6.30 3.04
CA SER A 549 6.29 -7.02 3.67
C SER A 549 6.83 -6.31 4.92
N GLY A 550 6.16 -5.25 5.40
CA GLY A 550 6.50 -4.61 6.67
C GLY A 550 6.86 -3.14 6.62
N SER A 551 7.19 -2.54 5.45
CA SER A 551 7.44 -1.09 5.40
C SER A 551 6.15 -0.29 5.61
N ASN A 552 6.26 0.99 5.96
CA ASN A 552 5.08 1.75 6.35
C ASN A 552 4.99 3.15 5.74
N LYS A 553 6.00 3.60 5.01
CA LYS A 553 5.99 4.93 4.41
C LYS A 553 5.90 4.87 2.90
N THR A 554 5.23 5.87 2.36
CA THR A 554 5.25 6.14 0.93
C THR A 554 5.84 7.52 0.71
N PRO A 555 6.31 7.84 -0.51
CA PRO A 555 6.69 9.20 -0.87
C PRO A 555 5.47 10.13 -1.03
N MET A 556 4.36 9.88 -0.34
CA MET A 556 3.22 10.77 -0.33
C MET A 556 3.63 12.13 0.20
N GLY A 557 3.58 13.14 -0.64
CA GLY A 557 4.00 14.49 -0.29
C GLY A 557 5.50 14.64 0.04
N TYR A 558 6.28 13.58 -0.09
CA TYR A 558 7.74 13.66 -0.07
C TYR A 558 8.17 14.33 -1.36
N VAL A 559 8.47 15.60 -1.23
CA VAL A 559 8.89 16.42 -2.35
C VAL A 559 10.08 17.22 -1.86
N GLU A 560 11.26 16.83 -2.27
CA GLU A 560 12.47 17.55 -1.92
C GLU A 560 12.44 19.01 -2.39
N THR A 561 11.65 19.32 -3.42
CA THR A 561 11.39 20.66 -3.93
C THR A 561 10.89 21.66 -2.91
N ASN A 562 10.08 21.20 -1.97
CA ASN A 562 9.51 22.06 -0.95
C ASN A 562 10.59 22.71 -0.07
N TRP A 563 11.78 22.15 -0.03
CA TRP A 563 12.87 22.66 0.79
C TRP A 563 13.53 23.91 0.23
N SER A 564 13.42 24.14 -1.07
CA SER A 564 14.03 25.29 -1.74
C SER A 564 13.05 26.40 -2.08
N LEU A 565 11.74 26.19 -1.86
CA LEU A 565 10.73 27.18 -2.09
C LEU A 565 10.68 28.23 -0.98
N PRO A 566 10.36 29.48 -1.29
CA PRO A 566 10.03 30.47 -0.26
C PRO A 566 8.88 30.01 0.64
N ARG A 567 8.95 30.33 1.92
CA ARG A 567 7.97 29.92 2.95
C ARG A 567 6.49 30.02 2.53
N PRO A 568 6.00 31.11 1.95
CA PRO A 568 4.59 31.21 1.56
C PRO A 568 4.14 30.15 0.54
N TYR A 569 5.05 29.75 -0.38
CA TYR A 569 4.74 28.71 -1.37
C TYR A 569 4.77 27.33 -0.75
N GLN A 570 5.65 27.08 0.22
CA GLN A 570 5.68 25.81 0.94
C GLN A 570 4.34 25.53 1.62
N GLU A 571 3.69 26.54 2.19
CA GLU A 571 2.40 26.39 2.89
C GLU A 571 1.28 25.88 2.00
N ILE A 572 1.22 26.36 0.75
CA ILE A 572 0.20 25.95 -0.22
C ILE A 572 0.52 24.56 -0.78
N ILE A 573 1.77 24.37 -1.23
CA ILE A 573 2.22 23.10 -1.83
C ILE A 573 2.12 21.94 -0.83
N GLU A 574 2.41 22.17 0.44
CA GLU A 574 2.24 21.15 1.48
C GLU A 574 0.80 20.64 1.54
N ARG A 575 -0.19 21.55 1.57
CA ARG A 575 -1.60 21.16 1.54
C ARG A 575 -2.00 20.50 0.21
N GLN A 576 -1.43 20.94 -0.93
CA GLN A 576 -1.62 20.24 -2.21
C GLN A 576 -1.10 18.81 -2.16
N ASN A 577 0.10 18.61 -1.64
CA ASN A 577 0.70 17.28 -1.50
C ASN A 577 -0.14 16.37 -0.56
N ILE A 578 -0.66 16.92 0.53
CA ILE A 578 -1.58 16.19 1.40
C ILE A 578 -2.85 15.82 0.66
N TYR A 579 -3.48 16.77 0.00
CA TYR A 579 -4.71 16.55 -0.76
C TYR A 579 -4.52 15.54 -1.89
N ASP A 580 -3.48 15.71 -2.70
CA ASP A 580 -3.21 14.83 -3.84
C ASP A 580 -2.70 13.44 -3.41
N GLY A 581 -1.97 13.34 -2.29
CA GLY A 581 -1.42 12.08 -1.79
C GLY A 581 -2.41 11.20 -1.04
N THR A 582 -3.44 11.77 -0.42
CA THR A 582 -4.38 11.03 0.44
C THR A 582 -5.53 10.37 -0.31
N TRP A 583 -5.61 10.49 -1.63
CA TRP A 583 -6.59 9.77 -2.43
C TRP A 583 -6.47 8.24 -2.28
N GLN A 584 -5.26 7.72 -2.27
CA GLN A 584 -4.98 6.27 -2.28
C GLN A 584 -4.16 5.81 -1.07
N LYS A 585 -3.73 6.74 -0.23
CA LYS A 585 -2.86 6.48 0.92
C LYS A 585 -3.52 6.97 2.21
N THR A 586 -3.30 6.24 3.27
CA THR A 586 -3.73 6.69 4.60
C THR A 586 -2.82 7.82 5.09
N PRO A 587 -3.29 8.72 5.98
CA PRO A 587 -2.44 9.80 6.53
C PRO A 587 -1.16 9.30 7.18
N SER A 588 -1.22 8.16 7.87
CA SER A 588 -0.08 7.50 8.52
C SER A 588 0.99 6.99 7.55
N MET A 589 0.66 6.83 6.27
CA MET A 589 1.62 6.51 5.22
C MET A 589 2.33 7.75 4.66
N GLY A 590 1.99 8.95 5.11
CA GLY A 590 2.62 10.19 4.69
C GLY A 590 4.09 10.28 5.07
N PHE A 591 4.82 11.07 4.32
CA PHE A 591 6.24 11.34 4.54
C PHE A 591 6.56 12.76 4.09
N MET A 592 6.17 13.74 4.91
CA MET A 592 6.36 15.16 4.61
C MET A 592 7.60 15.68 5.29
N PHE A 593 8.45 16.41 4.56
CA PHE A 593 9.60 17.09 5.18
C PHE A 593 9.23 18.48 5.69
N VAL A 594 9.67 18.75 6.91
CA VAL A 594 9.66 20.09 7.51
C VAL A 594 11.10 20.49 7.80
N PRO A 595 11.77 21.23 6.87
CA PRO A 595 13.15 21.64 7.05
C PRO A 595 13.22 22.79 8.05
N LEU A 596 13.57 22.50 9.29
CA LEU A 596 13.78 23.51 10.32
C LEU A 596 15.04 24.35 10.01
N THR A 597 16.07 23.74 9.45
CA THR A 597 17.29 24.42 8.97
C THR A 597 17.46 24.26 7.48
N GLN A 598 18.32 25.08 6.89
CA GLN A 598 18.68 24.94 5.46
C GLN A 598 19.25 23.55 5.19
N TYR A 599 18.68 22.87 4.20
CA TYR A 599 19.10 21.53 3.80
C TYR A 599 19.52 21.48 2.33
N HIS A 600 18.60 21.82 1.41
CA HIS A 600 18.88 21.90 -0.02
C HIS A 600 18.45 23.28 -0.52
N GLY A 601 19.27 24.01 -1.22
CA GLY A 601 18.91 25.25 -1.93
C GLY A 601 17.99 26.21 -1.15
N GLY A 602 17.45 27.22 -1.81
CA GLY A 602 16.47 28.18 -1.28
C GLY A 602 16.96 29.17 -0.23
N GLY A 603 18.04 28.91 0.45
CA GLY A 603 18.65 29.80 1.44
C GLY A 603 17.72 30.12 2.64
N ALA A 604 17.94 31.27 3.26
CA ALA A 604 17.19 31.74 4.41
C ALA A 604 15.67 31.91 4.13
N ALA A 605 15.27 32.15 2.90
CA ALA A 605 13.85 32.28 2.53
C ALA A 605 13.07 30.96 2.60
N ALA A 606 13.75 29.81 2.59
CA ALA A 606 13.16 28.48 2.60
C ALA A 606 13.24 27.78 3.95
N THR A 607 13.99 28.26 4.92
CA THR A 607 14.19 27.66 6.24
C THR A 607 13.28 28.29 7.29
N ILE A 608 12.98 27.55 8.35
CA ILE A 608 12.20 28.06 9.48
C ILE A 608 13.11 28.73 10.50
N GLU A 609 14.32 28.21 10.72
CA GLU A 609 15.28 28.82 11.64
C GLU A 609 15.67 30.28 11.23
N PRO A 610 15.78 31.21 12.18
CA PRO A 610 15.49 31.08 13.62
C PRO A 610 13.98 30.91 13.87
N LEU A 611 13.60 29.87 14.66
CA LEU A 611 12.19 29.45 14.81
C LEU A 611 11.33 30.57 15.41
N ASN A 612 11.89 31.32 16.38
CA ASN A 612 11.19 32.42 17.03
C ASN A 612 10.92 33.62 16.08
N GLU A 613 11.69 33.77 15.01
CA GLU A 613 11.51 34.86 14.04
C GLU A 613 10.46 34.52 12.97
N HIS A 614 10.15 33.25 12.81
CA HIS A 614 9.21 32.75 11.77
C HIS A 614 8.04 31.98 12.35
N LEU A 615 7.51 32.43 13.50
CA LEU A 615 6.46 31.73 14.23
C LEU A 615 5.21 31.45 13.41
N ASP A 616 4.73 32.42 12.63
CA ASP A 616 3.49 32.28 11.84
C ASP A 616 3.64 31.20 10.77
N HIS A 617 4.81 31.15 10.13
CA HIS A 617 5.11 30.10 9.16
C HIS A 617 5.24 28.74 9.85
N TYR A 618 5.95 28.68 10.99
CA TYR A 618 6.10 27.43 11.74
C TYR A 618 4.75 26.92 12.22
N GLU A 619 3.89 27.80 12.77
CA GLU A 619 2.52 27.44 13.16
C GLU A 619 1.73 26.91 11.95
N THR A 620 1.83 27.56 10.81
CA THR A 620 1.13 27.12 9.60
C THR A 620 1.57 25.71 9.18
N ARG A 621 2.88 25.41 9.21
CA ARG A 621 3.39 24.07 8.91
C ARG A 621 2.88 23.02 9.91
N LEU A 622 2.97 23.31 11.22
CA LEU A 622 2.45 22.43 12.26
C LEU A 622 0.94 22.19 12.11
N ARG A 623 0.19 23.24 11.83
CA ARG A 623 -1.25 23.20 11.61
C ARG A 623 -1.65 22.36 10.39
N ASN A 624 -0.97 22.54 9.27
CA ASN A 624 -1.25 21.79 8.06
C ASN A 624 -1.07 20.28 8.28
N LEU A 625 0.00 19.89 8.96
CA LEU A 625 0.36 18.47 9.13
C LEU A 625 -0.42 17.82 10.28
N PHE A 626 -0.41 18.40 11.48
CA PHE A 626 -1.16 17.87 12.60
C PHE A 626 -2.67 17.99 12.42
N GLY A 627 -3.15 19.06 11.76
CA GLY A 627 -4.57 19.22 11.43
C GLY A 627 -5.06 18.24 10.37
N ALA A 628 -4.16 17.64 9.59
CA ALA A 628 -4.46 16.60 8.61
C ALA A 628 -4.07 15.18 9.09
N GLY A 629 -3.50 15.02 10.29
CA GLY A 629 -3.04 13.73 10.80
C GLY A 629 -1.89 13.10 10.00
N VAL A 630 -1.23 13.88 9.12
CA VAL A 630 -0.18 13.39 8.23
C VAL A 630 1.15 13.35 8.97
N GLN A 631 1.83 12.23 8.89
CA GLN A 631 3.14 12.08 9.48
C GLN A 631 4.19 12.92 8.76
N ALA A 632 5.05 13.58 9.53
CA ALA A 632 6.09 14.47 9.00
C ALA A 632 7.44 14.27 9.67
N CYS A 633 8.50 14.60 8.90
CA CYS A 633 9.88 14.60 9.33
C CYS A 633 10.28 16.03 9.71
N TYR A 634 10.19 16.38 10.99
CA TYR A 634 10.70 17.65 11.50
C TYR A 634 12.23 17.56 11.61
N ARG A 635 12.93 18.12 10.59
CA ARG A 635 14.37 17.91 10.43
C ARG A 635 15.16 19.14 10.81
N GLY A 636 15.97 19.04 11.86
CA GLY A 636 16.84 20.14 12.32
C GLY A 636 17.55 19.83 13.63
N PRO A 637 18.24 20.81 14.22
CA PRO A 637 18.96 20.64 15.49
C PRO A 637 18.04 20.70 16.69
N ARG A 638 16.84 21.27 16.56
CA ARG A 638 15.88 21.51 17.65
C ARG A 638 14.46 21.71 17.12
N LEU A 639 13.48 21.43 17.98
CA LEU A 639 12.05 21.63 17.70
C LEU A 639 11.55 23.00 18.20
N TYR A 640 12.26 23.61 19.14
CA TYR A 640 11.98 24.94 19.69
C TYR A 640 13.28 25.61 20.18
N ASP A 641 13.32 26.93 20.11
CA ASP A 641 14.43 27.79 20.54
C ASP A 641 14.09 28.74 21.69
N THR A 642 12.79 28.94 21.96
CA THR A 642 12.26 29.77 23.05
C THR A 642 11.07 29.09 23.70
N ASP A 643 10.64 29.59 24.88
CA ASP A 643 9.42 29.13 25.52
C ASP A 643 8.19 29.36 24.64
N LYS A 644 8.18 30.45 23.85
CA LYS A 644 7.08 30.75 22.93
C LYS A 644 6.95 29.72 21.82
N THR A 645 8.07 29.35 21.21
CA THR A 645 8.08 28.28 20.20
C THR A 645 7.77 26.92 20.80
N ARG A 646 8.24 26.65 22.02
CA ARG A 646 7.91 25.42 22.75
C ARG A 646 6.40 25.26 22.94
N GLU A 647 5.73 26.27 23.45
CA GLU A 647 4.29 26.23 23.69
C GLU A 647 3.50 26.14 22.38
N LEU A 648 4.00 26.77 21.31
CA LEU A 648 3.43 26.67 19.98
C LEU A 648 3.44 25.21 19.46
N VAL A 649 4.59 24.55 19.48
CA VAL A 649 4.70 23.15 19.03
C VAL A 649 3.85 22.24 19.91
N LYS A 650 3.92 22.41 21.24
CA LYS A 650 3.13 21.64 22.21
C LYS A 650 1.62 21.79 21.99
N LYS A 651 1.14 22.97 21.62
CA LYS A 651 -0.26 23.24 21.26
C LYS A 651 -0.73 22.30 20.16
N TRP A 652 0.01 22.21 19.06
CA TRP A 652 -0.37 21.40 17.89
C TRP A 652 -0.18 19.90 18.12
N VAL A 653 0.83 19.50 18.85
CA VAL A 653 1.00 18.10 19.29
C VAL A 653 -0.19 17.66 20.17
N ASN A 654 -0.58 18.46 21.13
CA ASN A 654 -1.73 18.16 21.99
C ASN A 654 -3.05 18.17 21.21
N PHE A 655 -3.18 19.05 20.22
CA PHE A 655 -4.32 19.08 19.32
C PHE A 655 -4.44 17.75 18.57
N TYR A 656 -3.37 17.32 17.90
CA TYR A 656 -3.35 16.04 17.19
C TYR A 656 -3.63 14.87 18.13
N LYS A 657 -2.95 14.78 19.26
CA LYS A 657 -3.15 13.68 20.23
C LYS A 657 -4.59 13.59 20.76
N ARG A 658 -5.24 14.73 20.94
CA ARG A 658 -6.66 14.78 21.34
C ARG A 658 -7.60 14.21 20.28
N HIS A 659 -7.32 14.49 19.03
CA HIS A 659 -8.17 14.11 17.89
C HIS A 659 -7.56 12.98 17.05
N ARG A 660 -6.51 12.31 17.54
CA ARG A 660 -5.72 11.32 16.81
C ARG A 660 -6.59 10.23 16.17
N ALA A 661 -7.58 9.72 16.89
CA ALA A 661 -8.43 8.65 16.39
C ALA A 661 -9.18 9.04 15.11
N ILE A 662 -9.69 10.27 15.03
CA ILE A 662 -10.39 10.73 13.82
C ILE A 662 -9.41 11.24 12.76
N LEU A 663 -8.31 11.89 13.14
CA LEU A 663 -7.31 12.42 12.22
C LEU A 663 -6.49 11.32 11.52
N ASP A 664 -6.38 10.12 12.10
CA ASP A 664 -5.76 8.94 11.47
C ASP A 664 -6.76 8.13 10.60
N SER A 665 -8.00 8.62 10.47
CA SER A 665 -9.07 7.93 9.72
C SER A 665 -9.10 8.31 8.23
N ASP A 666 -10.09 7.81 7.49
CA ASP A 666 -10.25 8.09 6.06
C ASP A 666 -10.44 9.58 5.78
N ILE A 667 -9.95 10.04 4.63
CA ILE A 667 -10.08 11.44 4.18
C ILE A 667 -11.05 11.54 3.02
N ILE A 668 -11.97 12.49 3.13
CA ILE A 668 -12.83 12.97 2.05
C ILE A 668 -12.31 14.32 1.58
N HIS A 669 -12.12 14.46 0.29
CA HIS A 669 -11.51 15.62 -0.33
C HIS A 669 -12.58 16.68 -0.64
N LEU A 670 -12.53 17.83 0.07
CA LEU A 670 -13.55 18.88 -0.09
C LEU A 670 -13.21 19.84 -1.24
N ARG A 671 -12.09 20.54 -1.12
CA ARG A 671 -11.61 21.45 -2.13
C ARG A 671 -10.09 21.48 -2.19
N ARG A 672 -9.52 21.32 -3.39
CA ARG A 672 -8.07 21.28 -3.60
C ARG A 672 -7.47 22.69 -3.34
N PRO A 673 -6.34 22.76 -2.63
CA PRO A 673 -5.61 24.02 -2.42
C PRO A 673 -5.12 24.63 -3.73
N ASP A 674 -5.49 25.88 -4.00
CA ASP A 674 -5.07 26.65 -5.18
C ASP A 674 -4.55 28.06 -4.84
N GLY A 675 -4.61 28.43 -3.55
CA GLY A 675 -4.18 29.74 -3.08
C GLY A 675 -5.14 30.90 -3.43
N GLN A 676 -6.31 30.63 -4.03
CA GLN A 676 -7.25 31.67 -4.49
C GLN A 676 -8.54 31.75 -3.66
N ASP A 677 -8.88 30.71 -2.96
CA ASP A 677 -10.06 30.60 -2.10
C ASP A 677 -9.78 29.60 -0.98
N TRP A 678 -10.76 29.33 -0.12
CA TRP A 678 -10.65 28.32 0.92
C TRP A 678 -10.27 26.95 0.32
N ASP A 679 -9.60 26.15 1.09
CA ASP A 679 -9.34 24.74 0.80
C ASP A 679 -9.61 23.88 2.02
N GLY A 680 -9.75 22.56 1.82
CA GLY A 680 -10.01 21.71 2.97
C GLY A 680 -10.20 20.23 2.65
N ILE A 681 -10.11 19.45 3.72
CA ILE A 681 -10.35 18.00 3.78
C ILE A 681 -11.24 17.70 4.98
N MET A 682 -11.82 16.51 4.96
CA MET A 682 -12.62 16.00 6.07
C MET A 682 -12.23 14.56 6.38
N HIS A 683 -11.81 14.32 7.62
CA HIS A 683 -11.62 12.95 8.09
C HIS A 683 -12.96 12.33 8.48
N VAL A 684 -13.14 11.04 8.20
CA VAL A 684 -14.38 10.32 8.48
C VAL A 684 -14.12 8.96 9.12
N ASN A 685 -14.91 8.63 10.14
CA ASN A 685 -14.91 7.29 10.72
C ASN A 685 -16.29 6.97 11.32
N PRO A 686 -17.09 6.12 10.67
CA PRO A 686 -18.44 5.78 11.14
C PRO A 686 -18.46 5.03 12.47
N LYS A 687 -17.33 4.50 12.95
CA LYS A 687 -17.24 3.74 14.21
C LYS A 687 -16.99 4.62 15.44
N LEU A 688 -16.43 5.82 15.24
CA LEU A 688 -16.14 6.75 16.34
C LEU A 688 -17.39 7.55 16.76
N LYS A 689 -17.35 8.19 17.92
CA LYS A 689 -18.33 9.20 18.35
C LYS A 689 -18.26 10.42 17.44
N GLU A 690 -17.04 10.94 17.27
CA GLU A 690 -16.70 11.97 16.29
C GLU A 690 -16.69 11.32 14.90
N LYS A 691 -17.83 11.41 14.18
CA LYS A 691 -18.03 10.77 12.87
C LYS A 691 -17.23 11.44 11.76
N ALA A 692 -16.99 12.74 11.89
CA ALA A 692 -16.12 13.48 11.00
C ALA A 692 -15.39 14.61 11.70
N PHE A 693 -14.24 14.97 11.14
CA PHE A 693 -13.45 16.13 11.49
C PHE A 693 -13.14 16.93 10.22
N ILE A 694 -13.69 18.13 10.11
CA ILE A 694 -13.56 19.00 8.94
C ILE A 694 -12.45 19.99 9.21
N SER A 695 -11.44 20.05 8.34
CA SER A 695 -10.35 21.02 8.36
C SER A 695 -10.47 21.93 7.17
N ILE A 696 -10.56 23.25 7.39
CA ILE A 696 -10.67 24.27 6.35
C ILE A 696 -9.64 25.38 6.56
N TYR A 697 -9.08 25.85 5.47
CA TYR A 697 -7.98 26.81 5.44
C TYR A 697 -8.31 28.00 4.57
N ASN A 698 -7.82 29.16 4.95
CA ASN A 698 -7.91 30.39 4.18
C ASN A 698 -6.50 30.86 3.78
N PRO A 699 -6.12 30.78 2.51
CA PRO A 699 -4.82 31.26 2.04
C PRO A 699 -4.77 32.78 1.77
N LEU A 700 -5.90 33.50 1.90
CA LEU A 700 -6.01 34.90 1.53
C LEU A 700 -5.68 35.83 2.70
N ASP A 701 -5.33 37.09 2.38
CA ASP A 701 -5.09 38.16 3.36
C ASP A 701 -6.39 38.85 3.87
N LYS A 702 -7.54 38.24 3.61
CA LYS A 702 -8.86 38.68 4.06
C LYS A 702 -9.67 37.50 4.57
N ASP A 703 -10.61 37.78 5.44
CA ASP A 703 -11.54 36.77 5.96
C ASP A 703 -12.39 36.16 4.84
N ILE A 704 -12.70 34.90 4.97
CA ILE A 704 -13.66 34.19 4.10
C ILE A 704 -14.91 33.89 4.93
N GLU A 705 -16.06 34.30 4.44
CA GLU A 705 -17.38 33.93 4.91
C GLU A 705 -18.16 33.33 3.75
N LYS A 706 -18.54 32.06 3.85
CA LYS A 706 -19.23 31.33 2.79
C LYS A 706 -20.17 30.26 3.36
N GLU A 707 -21.10 29.84 2.55
CA GLU A 707 -21.85 28.59 2.74
C GLU A 707 -21.27 27.54 1.80
N ILE A 708 -20.88 26.39 2.35
CA ILE A 708 -20.26 25.29 1.61
C ILE A 708 -21.01 24.00 1.83
N LYS A 709 -21.02 23.14 0.83
CA LYS A 709 -21.64 21.83 0.89
C LYS A 709 -20.64 20.81 1.44
N ILE A 710 -21.02 20.07 2.50
CA ILE A 710 -20.21 19.05 3.15
C ILE A 710 -20.87 17.68 2.96
N PRO A 711 -20.22 16.74 2.25
CA PRO A 711 -20.75 15.39 2.04
C PRO A 711 -20.53 14.53 3.29
N LEU A 712 -21.59 13.99 3.88
CA LEU A 712 -21.53 13.21 5.12
C LEU A 712 -21.84 11.71 4.92
N TYR A 713 -21.97 11.22 3.69
CA TYR A 713 -22.31 9.84 3.40
C TYR A 713 -21.45 8.82 4.16
N TYR A 714 -20.13 8.95 4.08
CA TYR A 714 -19.19 8.02 4.69
C TYR A 714 -19.07 8.15 6.22
N THR A 715 -19.77 9.09 6.83
CA THR A 715 -19.93 9.14 8.30
C THR A 715 -20.91 8.10 8.82
N GLY A 716 -21.76 7.54 7.94
CA GLY A 716 -22.86 6.64 8.30
C GLY A 716 -24.04 7.34 8.98
N ILE A 717 -24.07 8.68 9.03
CA ILE A 717 -25.20 9.47 9.53
C ILE A 717 -26.30 9.47 8.47
N SER A 718 -27.53 9.12 8.86
CA SER A 718 -28.65 8.97 7.91
C SER A 718 -29.65 10.13 7.89
N ASN A 719 -29.73 10.93 8.95
CA ASN A 719 -30.81 11.94 9.07
C ASN A 719 -30.31 13.27 9.62
N LYS A 720 -29.79 13.29 10.85
CA LYS A 720 -29.41 14.52 11.54
C LYS A 720 -27.98 14.45 12.07
N ALA A 721 -27.22 15.50 11.81
CA ALA A 721 -25.88 15.69 12.31
C ALA A 721 -25.82 16.85 13.32
N ILE A 722 -24.99 16.70 14.33
CA ILE A 722 -24.58 17.79 15.24
C ILE A 722 -23.20 18.23 14.79
N VAL A 723 -23.06 19.48 14.40
CA VAL A 723 -21.79 20.10 14.00
C VAL A 723 -21.32 21.03 15.10
N LYS A 724 -20.09 20.87 15.54
CA LYS A 724 -19.45 21.63 16.62
C LYS A 724 -18.26 22.41 16.06
N GLU A 725 -18.37 23.70 16.02
CA GLU A 725 -17.28 24.57 15.63
C GLU A 725 -16.23 24.63 16.76
N GLN A 726 -14.99 24.26 16.44
CA GLN A 726 -13.89 24.14 17.40
C GLN A 726 -14.23 23.33 18.66
N GLY A 727 -15.08 22.31 18.51
CA GLY A 727 -15.53 21.47 19.61
C GLY A 727 -16.60 22.07 20.51
N THR A 728 -17.13 23.26 20.16
CA THR A 728 -18.16 24.01 20.88
C THR A 728 -19.31 24.37 19.95
N ASN A 729 -20.32 25.11 20.46
CA ASN A 729 -21.41 25.68 19.65
C ASN A 729 -22.19 24.65 18.83
N ASP A 730 -22.83 23.70 19.49
CA ASP A 730 -23.61 22.63 18.87
C ASP A 730 -24.68 23.20 17.95
N ARG A 731 -24.63 22.86 16.67
CA ARG A 731 -25.64 23.20 15.67
C ARG A 731 -26.18 21.93 15.03
N GLU A 732 -27.50 21.82 15.00
CA GLU A 732 -28.18 20.68 14.37
C GLU A 732 -28.42 20.96 12.87
N TYR A 733 -28.09 19.99 12.03
CA TYR A 733 -28.35 19.99 10.60
C TYR A 733 -29.15 18.76 10.22
N THR A 734 -30.17 18.93 9.37
CA THR A 734 -30.85 17.83 8.71
C THR A 734 -30.10 17.55 7.40
N LEU A 735 -29.77 16.30 7.13
CA LEU A 735 -29.09 15.91 5.90
C LEU A 735 -30.02 16.06 4.70
N GLU A 736 -29.48 16.52 3.60
CA GLU A 736 -30.12 16.53 2.29
C GLU A 736 -30.22 15.12 1.71
N ARG A 737 -30.90 14.94 0.59
CA ARG A 737 -31.11 13.61 -0.04
C ARG A 737 -29.82 12.90 -0.44
N ASP A 738 -28.77 13.66 -0.73
CA ASP A 738 -27.42 13.16 -1.08
C ASP A 738 -26.51 13.04 0.15
N TYR A 739 -27.09 13.03 1.34
CA TYR A 739 -26.37 12.95 2.62
C TYR A 739 -25.42 14.10 2.89
N SER A 740 -25.64 15.27 2.28
CA SER A 740 -24.85 16.47 2.56
C SER A 740 -25.55 17.42 3.52
N ILE A 741 -24.81 18.40 4.01
CA ILE A 741 -25.29 19.58 4.73
C ILE A 741 -24.73 20.86 4.11
N SER A 742 -25.44 21.97 4.24
CA SER A 742 -24.96 23.32 3.93
C SER A 742 -24.40 23.96 5.19
N LEU A 743 -23.07 24.08 5.25
CA LEU A 743 -22.35 24.64 6.41
C LEU A 743 -21.89 26.06 6.15
N LYS A 744 -22.31 26.99 6.99
CA LYS A 744 -21.76 28.35 7.00
C LYS A 744 -20.40 28.33 7.68
N ILE A 745 -19.37 28.73 6.95
CA ILE A 745 -18.00 28.82 7.42
C ILE A 745 -17.55 30.26 7.55
N GLN A 746 -16.75 30.53 8.57
CA GLN A 746 -15.99 31.76 8.71
C GLN A 746 -14.54 31.39 9.00
N ILE A 747 -13.61 31.90 8.18
CA ILE A 747 -12.19 31.58 8.29
C ILE A 747 -11.41 32.89 8.28
N PRO A 748 -10.68 33.24 9.35
CA PRO A 748 -9.86 34.46 9.38
C PRO A 748 -8.83 34.51 8.27
N ALA A 749 -8.38 35.70 7.91
CA ALA A 749 -7.28 35.90 6.97
C ALA A 749 -6.06 35.05 7.33
N LYS A 750 -5.45 34.35 6.39
CA LYS A 750 -4.36 33.36 6.60
C LYS A 750 -4.67 32.34 7.69
N GLY A 751 -5.94 32.09 7.94
CA GLY A 751 -6.45 31.35 9.09
C GLY A 751 -6.81 29.91 8.81
N TYR A 752 -7.32 29.28 9.85
CA TYR A 752 -7.77 27.92 9.89
C TYR A 752 -9.01 27.82 10.77
N ASN A 753 -9.96 27.00 10.37
CA ASN A 753 -11.09 26.64 11.22
C ASN A 753 -11.39 25.14 11.07
N TRP A 754 -12.01 24.54 12.08
CA TRP A 754 -12.31 23.13 12.10
C TRP A 754 -13.63 22.84 12.80
N TYR A 755 -14.25 21.74 12.40
CA TYR A 755 -15.56 21.32 12.89
C TYR A 755 -15.55 19.82 13.18
N ILE A 756 -16.21 19.43 14.27
CA ILE A 756 -16.51 18.03 14.61
C ILE A 756 -17.95 17.74 14.21
N VAL A 757 -18.19 16.59 13.62
CA VAL A 757 -19.53 16.10 13.28
C VAL A 757 -19.83 14.86 14.10
N GLU A 758 -20.95 14.89 14.82
CA GLU A 758 -21.46 13.75 15.58
C GLU A 758 -22.87 13.39 15.10
N SER A 759 -23.29 12.12 15.30
CA SER A 759 -24.67 11.72 15.09
C SER A 759 -25.54 12.27 16.21
N LYS A 760 -26.71 12.80 15.89
CA LYS A 760 -27.71 13.09 16.93
C LYS A 760 -28.16 11.76 17.55
N ALA A 761 -28.02 11.62 18.88
CA ALA A 761 -28.53 10.46 19.59
C ALA A 761 -30.03 10.29 19.31
N THR A 762 -30.42 9.19 18.72
CA THR A 762 -31.83 8.79 18.66
C THR A 762 -32.22 8.36 20.06
N VAL A 763 -33.01 9.16 20.74
CA VAL A 763 -33.69 8.71 21.98
C VAL A 763 -34.57 7.54 21.55
N PRO A 764 -34.42 6.34 22.13
CA PRO A 764 -35.37 5.25 21.85
C PRO A 764 -36.75 5.77 22.17
N LYS A 765 -37.68 5.69 21.23
CA LYS A 765 -39.09 5.91 21.55
C LYS A 765 -39.46 4.82 22.53
N SER A 766 -39.70 5.23 23.80
CA SER A 766 -40.26 4.40 24.88
C SER A 766 -41.57 3.76 24.48
#